data_5c8dcbacbee87a72b90393984956c783
#
_entry.id   5c8dcbacbee87a72b90393984956c783
#
_cell.length_a   1.000
_cell.length_b   1.000
_cell.length_c   1.000
_cell.angle_alpha   90.00
_cell.angle_beta   90.00
_cell.angle_gamma   90.00
#
_symmetry.space_group_name_H-M   'P 1'
#
loop_
_entity.id
_entity.type
_entity.pdbx_description
1 polymer ?
#
loop_
_entity_poly.entity_id
_entity_poly.type
_entity_poly.pdbx_seq_one_letter_code
_entity_poly.pdbx_strand_id
1 'polypeptide(L)'
;MLISNEWLKDYVDAGVPAKDLAERITRTGIEVADIIDYSKDIKNVVVGYVTSKEKHPDADKLNICQVDIGEEELVQIVCGAPNVDENQYVIVAKVGGRLPGGIKIKRAKLRGERSEGMICSLQEIGVSSNVVPKDYENGIFVFPSEVTPGTDALDALYLNDQIMEFDLTPNRADALSMVGTAYEVAALYQTEMTKPNTTLNETETSATDELSVTVDNPEKVPYYSARVVKNVRIAPSPIWMQARLIKAGIRPINNVVDISNYVLLEYGQPLHMFDQDHMGSKDIVVRQANENETMTTLDDTERTLIDTDIVITNGKEPIALAGVMGGDFSEVTDQTMNVVVEGAIFDPVSIRHTSRRLNLRSESSSRFEKGIATEFVNEAVDRACYLLEHYASGEVLKDRVAQGDLGSLVTPIDITAEKVNQTIGFNLSNDEIKAIFEQLGFKTIQNADTLTVYVPSRRKDISIKEDLIEEIARIYGYDNIPSTLPVFDDVTSGKLTDRQYKTRTVKETLEGAGLNQAITYSLVSKDHAKDFALQERPTISLLMPMSEAHSTLRQSLLPHLIEATTYNVARKNKNVRLYEIGRVFFGNGKDELPDEIEYLSGILTGEYVVNTWQGKKEEIDFFIAKGVVDRIAEKLNLDFTYKAGEIKGLHPGRTAIVSLEGKEIGFVGELHPQLAAENDLKRTYVFELDYDAMMQVAVGYINYEPIPKFPGVSRDIAMEVKRDMPSSELLDIIHENGEDILKNTLVFDVYEGEHLEEGKKSVAIRLNYLDTENTLTDERVSKVHDKILEVLKSLDLESENFLFQIRKPRLSDLEIVALNLTSEYMSIDSEYQLFRILPSDIKSLIERSVYNRRKRRLFIHMERIRKLLAEKFNGSEKYFIVDSMPLEVCKLSRSSRSKICRETDYAIPNKGYCASQKMHYYGYKLHAVCSAEGVFQSFDISPASVHDIHYLKDIKQQFKNCTLLADKGYLSAEYQLDLFTSHNIKLEVPMRTNQKTYKDQPFVIRKY
;
A
#
# COMPACT_ATOMS: atom_id res chain seq x y z
N MET A 1 -0.37 -28.67 7.76
CA MET A 1 0.05 -29.92 8.46
C MET A 1 0.17 -31.03 7.45
N LEU A 2 1.30 -31.78 7.48
CA LEU A 2 1.49 -32.90 6.57
C LEU A 2 1.07 -34.21 7.28
N ILE A 3 0.06 -34.87 6.74
CA ILE A 3 -0.52 -36.10 7.29
C ILE A 3 -0.14 -37.29 6.43
N SER A 4 0.71 -38.15 6.94
CA SER A 4 1.08 -39.41 6.31
C SER A 4 -0.09 -40.42 6.38
N ASN A 5 -0.55 -40.90 5.22
CA ASN A 5 -1.65 -41.85 5.15
C ASN A 5 -1.24 -43.23 5.71
N GLU A 6 0.04 -43.61 5.56
CA GLU A 6 0.57 -44.83 6.14
C GLU A 6 0.61 -44.76 7.67
N TRP A 7 1.11 -43.63 8.23
CA TRP A 7 1.13 -43.43 9.67
C TRP A 7 -0.27 -43.35 10.30
N LEU A 8 -1.21 -42.69 9.61
CA LEU A 8 -2.60 -42.58 10.07
C LEU A 8 -3.25 -43.96 10.29
N LYS A 9 -2.89 -44.96 9.47
CA LYS A 9 -3.41 -46.32 9.59
C LYS A 9 -3.02 -47.02 10.89
N ASP A 10 -2.01 -46.56 11.62
CA ASP A 10 -1.71 -47.08 12.95
C ASP A 10 -2.85 -46.81 13.95
N TYR A 11 -3.65 -45.77 13.68
CA TYR A 11 -4.74 -45.33 14.57
C TYR A 11 -6.12 -45.58 14.00
N VAL A 12 -6.31 -45.39 12.71
CA VAL A 12 -7.58 -45.55 12.00
C VAL A 12 -7.36 -45.95 10.54
N ASP A 13 -8.05 -46.96 10.10
CA ASP A 13 -8.06 -47.35 8.67
C ASP A 13 -9.45 -47.03 8.07
N ALA A 14 -9.51 -46.07 7.20
CA ALA A 14 -10.73 -45.70 6.47
C ALA A 14 -11.09 -46.71 5.36
N GLY A 15 -10.18 -47.61 4.98
CA GLY A 15 -10.39 -48.58 3.90
C GLY A 15 -10.55 -47.98 2.50
N VAL A 16 -10.14 -46.74 2.32
CA VAL A 16 -10.28 -45.99 1.04
C VAL A 16 -8.94 -45.43 0.59
N PRO A 17 -8.77 -45.16 -0.72
CA PRO A 17 -7.58 -44.47 -1.23
C PRO A 17 -7.42 -43.06 -0.61
N ALA A 18 -6.18 -42.60 -0.45
CA ALA A 18 -5.87 -41.25 0.11
C ALA A 18 -6.61 -40.12 -0.60
N LYS A 19 -6.82 -40.23 -1.90
CA LYS A 19 -7.60 -39.23 -2.68
C LYS A 19 -9.05 -39.13 -2.22
N ASP A 20 -9.71 -40.27 -2.01
CA ASP A 20 -11.13 -40.28 -1.60
C ASP A 20 -11.26 -39.82 -0.14
N LEU A 21 -10.27 -40.18 0.68
CA LEU A 21 -10.14 -39.70 2.05
C LEU A 21 -9.98 -38.18 2.10
N ALA A 22 -9.08 -37.63 1.30
CA ALA A 22 -8.82 -36.20 1.18
C ALA A 22 -10.06 -35.41 0.73
N GLU A 23 -10.78 -35.91 -0.28
CA GLU A 23 -12.04 -35.32 -0.73
C GLU A 23 -13.10 -35.32 0.39
N ARG A 24 -13.24 -36.44 1.10
CA ARG A 24 -14.20 -36.55 2.22
C ARG A 24 -13.87 -35.58 3.37
N ILE A 25 -12.60 -35.53 3.76
CA ILE A 25 -12.14 -34.61 4.81
C ILE A 25 -12.38 -33.16 4.41
N THR A 26 -12.07 -32.78 3.16
CA THR A 26 -12.30 -31.42 2.64
C THR A 26 -13.79 -31.06 2.68
N ARG A 27 -14.68 -31.94 2.24
CA ARG A 27 -16.14 -31.72 2.27
C ARG A 27 -16.71 -31.55 3.67
N THR A 28 -16.00 -32.03 4.68
CA THR A 28 -16.44 -31.96 6.09
C THR A 28 -15.68 -30.94 6.93
N GLY A 29 -14.95 -30.00 6.31
CA GLY A 29 -14.48 -28.78 6.96
C GLY A 29 -12.97 -28.68 7.21
N ILE A 30 -12.16 -29.66 6.81
CA ILE A 30 -10.69 -29.55 6.81
C ILE A 30 -10.19 -29.59 5.38
N GLU A 31 -9.67 -28.50 4.85
CA GLU A 31 -9.16 -28.44 3.49
C GLU A 31 -7.89 -29.27 3.33
N VAL A 32 -7.87 -30.15 2.33
CA VAL A 32 -6.68 -30.83 1.86
C VAL A 32 -6.21 -30.12 0.60
N ALA A 33 -5.12 -29.35 0.74
CA ALA A 33 -4.60 -28.50 -0.33
C ALA A 33 -3.89 -29.31 -1.43
N ASP A 34 -3.13 -30.36 -1.06
CA ASP A 34 -2.43 -31.23 -2.02
C ASP A 34 -2.23 -32.64 -1.45
N ILE A 35 -1.90 -33.58 -2.34
CA ILE A 35 -1.48 -34.93 -2.00
C ILE A 35 -0.08 -35.16 -2.59
N ILE A 36 0.92 -35.22 -1.70
CA ILE A 36 2.31 -35.46 -2.05
C ILE A 36 2.54 -36.95 -2.12
N ASP A 37 3.03 -37.45 -3.24
CA ASP A 37 3.34 -38.88 -3.48
C ASP A 37 4.78 -39.00 -3.92
N TYR A 38 5.64 -39.52 -3.01
CA TYR A 38 7.06 -39.69 -3.30
C TYR A 38 7.31 -40.76 -4.37
N SER A 39 6.40 -41.69 -4.57
CA SER A 39 6.54 -42.77 -5.54
C SER A 39 6.20 -42.36 -6.98
N LYS A 40 5.50 -41.22 -7.18
CA LYS A 40 4.88 -40.84 -8.44
C LYS A 40 5.84 -40.79 -9.64
N ASP A 41 7.05 -40.29 -9.45
CA ASP A 41 8.03 -40.10 -10.52
C ASP A 41 9.27 -41.01 -10.39
N ILE A 42 9.23 -41.96 -9.45
CA ILE A 42 10.34 -42.91 -9.15
C ILE A 42 10.03 -44.30 -9.67
N LYS A 43 10.97 -44.88 -10.41
CA LYS A 43 10.85 -46.26 -10.89
C LYS A 43 12.20 -46.95 -10.92
N ASN A 44 12.23 -48.24 -10.59
CA ASN A 44 13.43 -49.06 -10.61
C ASN A 44 14.56 -48.49 -9.74
N VAL A 45 14.21 -48.10 -8.52
CA VAL A 45 15.15 -47.69 -7.47
C VAL A 45 15.08 -48.75 -6.39
N VAL A 46 16.20 -49.40 -6.13
CA VAL A 46 16.29 -50.58 -5.24
C VAL A 46 17.38 -50.40 -4.20
N VAL A 47 17.36 -51.23 -3.18
CA VAL A 47 18.49 -51.37 -2.27
C VAL A 47 19.61 -52.16 -2.97
N GLY A 48 20.83 -51.65 -2.91
CA GLY A 48 22.03 -52.32 -3.40
C GLY A 48 23.02 -52.51 -2.26
N TYR A 49 23.83 -53.62 -2.34
CA TYR A 49 24.92 -53.85 -1.43
C TYR A 49 26.26 -53.67 -2.14
N VAL A 50 27.10 -52.79 -1.64
CA VAL A 50 28.43 -52.51 -2.20
C VAL A 50 29.39 -53.58 -1.76
N THR A 51 29.73 -54.49 -2.67
CA THR A 51 30.63 -55.64 -2.41
C THR A 51 32.10 -55.28 -2.47
N SER A 52 32.46 -54.30 -3.30
CA SER A 52 33.83 -53.78 -3.37
C SER A 52 33.87 -52.35 -3.89
N LYS A 53 34.95 -51.65 -3.52
CA LYS A 53 35.19 -50.24 -3.93
C LYS A 53 36.63 -50.05 -4.33
N GLU A 54 36.86 -49.52 -5.54
CA GLU A 54 38.19 -49.22 -6.04
C GLU A 54 38.26 -47.74 -6.46
N LYS A 55 39.47 -47.15 -6.38
CA LYS A 55 39.69 -45.81 -6.87
C LYS A 55 39.58 -45.75 -8.39
N HIS A 56 38.93 -44.73 -8.91
CA HIS A 56 38.86 -44.52 -10.35
C HIS A 56 40.27 -44.20 -10.90
N PRO A 57 40.71 -44.84 -12.01
CA PRO A 57 42.08 -44.66 -12.52
C PRO A 57 42.40 -43.20 -13.00
N ASP A 58 41.39 -42.49 -13.52
CA ASP A 58 41.57 -41.18 -14.13
C ASP A 58 40.80 -40.06 -13.39
N ALA A 59 40.40 -40.28 -12.13
CA ALA A 59 39.63 -39.28 -11.40
C ALA A 59 39.73 -39.44 -9.86
N ASP A 60 40.41 -38.51 -9.19
CA ASP A 60 40.69 -38.55 -7.77
C ASP A 60 39.43 -38.57 -6.87
N LYS A 61 38.34 -38.05 -7.34
CA LYS A 61 37.07 -37.95 -6.56
C LYS A 61 36.06 -39.04 -6.89
N LEU A 62 36.36 -39.93 -7.84
CA LEU A 62 35.45 -40.98 -8.23
C LEU A 62 35.92 -42.32 -7.69
N ASN A 63 34.98 -43.21 -7.39
CA ASN A 63 35.20 -44.59 -7.02
C ASN A 63 34.42 -45.51 -7.96
N ILE A 64 34.95 -46.68 -8.25
CA ILE A 64 34.30 -47.77 -9.00
C ILE A 64 33.77 -48.72 -7.96
N CYS A 65 32.47 -48.93 -7.91
CA CYS A 65 31.79 -49.80 -6.96
C CYS A 65 31.20 -50.99 -7.71
N GLN A 66 31.37 -52.22 -7.17
CA GLN A 66 30.61 -53.39 -7.57
C GLN A 66 29.47 -53.54 -6.62
N VAL A 67 28.27 -53.57 -7.14
CA VAL A 67 27.04 -53.51 -6.31
C VAL A 67 26.13 -54.69 -6.65
N ASP A 68 25.75 -55.42 -5.63
CA ASP A 68 24.67 -56.39 -5.69
C ASP A 68 23.33 -55.66 -5.59
N ILE A 69 22.47 -55.81 -6.59
CA ILE A 69 21.13 -55.23 -6.68
C ILE A 69 20.03 -56.28 -6.67
N GLY A 70 20.35 -57.50 -6.19
CA GLY A 70 19.42 -58.64 -6.19
C GLY A 70 19.26 -59.33 -7.54
N GLU A 71 20.21 -59.13 -8.47
CA GLU A 71 20.27 -59.77 -9.78
C GLU A 71 21.40 -60.80 -9.81
N GLU A 72 21.46 -61.70 -10.83
CA GLU A 72 22.47 -62.73 -10.90
C GLU A 72 23.92 -62.22 -11.02
N GLU A 73 24.08 -61.01 -11.61
CA GLU A 73 25.40 -60.42 -11.84
C GLU A 73 25.51 -59.08 -11.04
N LEU A 74 26.72 -58.82 -10.53
CA LEU A 74 27.07 -57.58 -9.91
C LEU A 74 27.06 -56.44 -10.94
N VAL A 75 26.62 -55.27 -10.52
CA VAL A 75 26.53 -54.06 -11.38
C VAL A 75 27.65 -53.11 -11.04
N GLN A 76 28.45 -52.72 -12.04
CA GLN A 76 29.48 -51.66 -11.88
C GLN A 76 28.85 -50.29 -11.87
N ILE A 77 29.07 -49.51 -10.82
CA ILE A 77 28.59 -48.15 -10.67
C ILE A 77 29.75 -47.23 -10.28
N VAL A 78 29.96 -46.15 -11.04
CA VAL A 78 30.93 -45.10 -10.70
C VAL A 78 30.22 -44.08 -9.79
N CYS A 79 30.75 -43.91 -8.58
CA CYS A 79 30.16 -43.02 -7.55
C CYS A 79 31.17 -41.93 -7.13
N GLY A 80 30.70 -40.70 -7.03
CA GLY A 80 31.49 -39.53 -6.59
C GLY A 80 31.20 -39.11 -5.14
N ALA A 81 30.34 -39.83 -4.42
CA ALA A 81 30.03 -39.51 -3.04
C ALA A 81 31.21 -39.76 -2.09
N PRO A 82 31.48 -38.82 -1.17
CA PRO A 82 32.62 -38.98 -0.25
C PRO A 82 32.47 -40.11 0.76
N ASN A 83 31.22 -40.51 1.07
CA ASN A 83 30.86 -41.48 2.09
C ASN A 83 30.53 -42.90 1.55
N VAL A 84 30.73 -43.13 0.22
CA VAL A 84 30.57 -44.52 -0.31
C VAL A 84 31.72 -45.42 0.13
N ASP A 85 31.38 -46.58 0.66
CA ASP A 85 32.37 -47.58 1.04
C ASP A 85 31.90 -49.03 0.78
N GLU A 86 32.80 -49.98 0.86
CA GLU A 86 32.45 -51.39 0.78
C GLU A 86 31.66 -51.85 2.04
N ASN A 87 30.88 -52.92 1.89
CA ASN A 87 29.98 -53.45 2.93
C ASN A 87 28.83 -52.52 3.35
N GLN A 88 28.43 -51.58 2.48
CA GLN A 88 27.31 -50.67 2.71
C GLN A 88 26.07 -51.09 1.91
N TYR A 89 24.89 -50.96 2.56
CA TYR A 89 23.61 -51.03 1.89
C TYR A 89 23.21 -49.59 1.47
N VAL A 90 22.93 -49.38 0.18
CA VAL A 90 22.75 -48.06 -0.43
C VAL A 90 21.53 -48.05 -1.34
N ILE A 91 21.07 -46.86 -1.69
CA ILE A 91 20.00 -46.65 -2.67
C ILE A 91 20.60 -46.70 -4.08
N VAL A 92 20.06 -47.55 -4.94
CA VAL A 92 20.55 -47.72 -6.32
C VAL A 92 19.41 -47.48 -7.33
N ALA A 93 19.56 -46.53 -8.19
CA ALA A 93 18.72 -46.36 -9.36
C ALA A 93 19.32 -47.19 -10.53
N LYS A 94 18.58 -48.23 -10.95
CA LYS A 94 19.01 -49.16 -12.02
C LYS A 94 18.92 -48.52 -13.37
N VAL A 95 19.60 -49.11 -14.38
CA VAL A 95 19.44 -48.69 -15.79
C VAL A 95 17.96 -48.82 -16.21
N GLY A 96 17.41 -47.76 -16.81
CA GLY A 96 15.99 -47.65 -17.10
C GLY A 96 15.15 -47.03 -15.98
N GLY A 97 15.77 -46.79 -14.81
CA GLY A 97 15.15 -46.10 -13.67
C GLY A 97 14.80 -44.65 -13.99
N ARG A 98 13.86 -44.12 -13.20
CA ARG A 98 13.45 -42.73 -13.23
C ARG A 98 13.58 -42.13 -11.84
N LEU A 99 14.06 -40.94 -11.78
CA LEU A 99 14.16 -40.12 -10.59
C LEU A 99 13.36 -38.81 -10.79
N PRO A 100 13.01 -38.10 -9.70
CA PRO A 100 12.32 -36.84 -9.77
C PRO A 100 12.99 -35.82 -10.72
N GLY A 101 12.23 -34.89 -11.25
CA GLY A 101 12.74 -33.93 -12.27
C GLY A 101 12.91 -34.55 -13.67
N GLY A 102 12.38 -35.76 -13.91
CA GLY A 102 12.42 -36.42 -15.23
C GLY A 102 13.77 -37.06 -15.58
N ILE A 103 14.64 -37.26 -14.58
CA ILE A 103 15.96 -37.88 -14.75
C ILE A 103 15.77 -39.35 -15.09
N LYS A 104 16.38 -39.79 -16.22
CA LYS A 104 16.38 -41.21 -16.65
C LYS A 104 17.76 -41.78 -16.54
N ILE A 105 17.89 -42.85 -15.81
CA ILE A 105 19.18 -43.57 -15.64
C ILE A 105 19.48 -44.42 -16.87
N LYS A 106 20.64 -44.19 -17.42
CA LYS A 106 21.14 -44.90 -18.63
C LYS A 106 22.53 -45.42 -18.36
N ARG A 107 22.93 -46.47 -19.12
CA ARG A 107 24.34 -46.88 -19.16
C ARG A 107 25.18 -45.71 -19.62
N ALA A 108 26.20 -45.37 -18.86
CA ALA A 108 27.12 -44.26 -19.14
C ALA A 108 28.57 -44.68 -19.05
N LYS A 109 29.46 -43.90 -19.63
CA LYS A 109 30.90 -43.98 -19.37
C LYS A 109 31.33 -42.69 -18.68
N LEU A 110 31.82 -42.80 -17.47
CA LEU A 110 32.32 -41.71 -16.69
C LEU A 110 33.87 -41.73 -16.73
N ARG A 111 34.47 -40.80 -17.42
CA ARG A 111 35.92 -40.74 -17.65
C ARG A 111 36.56 -42.06 -18.09
N GLY A 112 35.90 -42.79 -19.01
CA GLY A 112 36.39 -44.06 -19.55
C GLY A 112 35.76 -45.28 -18.87
N GLU A 113 35.41 -45.22 -17.61
CA GLU A 113 34.83 -46.33 -16.87
C GLU A 113 33.32 -46.47 -17.04
N ARG A 114 32.82 -47.68 -17.14
CA ARG A 114 31.41 -48.01 -17.34
C ARG A 114 30.64 -47.83 -16.05
N SER A 115 29.48 -47.18 -16.11
CA SER A 115 28.52 -47.09 -15.00
C SER A 115 27.16 -47.58 -15.46
N GLU A 116 26.60 -48.57 -14.79
CA GLU A 116 25.30 -49.18 -15.11
C GLU A 116 24.27 -48.97 -14.00
N GLY A 117 24.21 -47.76 -13.52
CA GLY A 117 23.31 -47.35 -12.46
C GLY A 117 23.82 -46.07 -11.79
N MET A 118 23.14 -45.70 -10.73
CA MET A 118 23.50 -44.54 -9.90
C MET A 118 23.22 -44.90 -8.43
N ILE A 119 24.23 -44.73 -7.57
CA ILE A 119 24.02 -44.76 -6.11
C ILE A 119 23.50 -43.38 -5.73
N CYS A 120 22.34 -43.32 -5.07
CA CYS A 120 21.58 -42.08 -4.84
C CYS A 120 21.70 -41.59 -3.41
N SER A 121 21.66 -40.29 -3.27
CA SER A 121 21.35 -39.55 -2.05
C SER A 121 19.83 -39.51 -1.82
N LEU A 122 19.41 -39.08 -0.63
CA LEU A 122 18.00 -38.83 -0.34
C LEU A 122 17.41 -37.71 -1.20
N GLN A 123 18.20 -36.69 -1.51
CA GLN A 123 17.77 -35.58 -2.36
C GLN A 123 17.47 -36.01 -3.80
N GLU A 124 18.26 -37.00 -4.32
CA GLU A 124 18.06 -37.50 -5.68
C GLU A 124 16.78 -38.33 -5.81
N ILE A 125 16.29 -38.90 -4.72
CA ILE A 125 14.98 -39.57 -4.69
C ILE A 125 13.85 -38.64 -4.23
N GLY A 126 14.06 -37.30 -4.24
CA GLY A 126 13.01 -36.31 -4.01
C GLY A 126 12.82 -35.85 -2.58
N VAL A 127 13.64 -36.28 -1.63
CA VAL A 127 13.59 -35.72 -0.27
C VAL A 127 14.17 -34.32 -0.26
N SER A 128 13.43 -33.35 0.30
CA SER A 128 13.89 -31.97 0.40
C SER A 128 15.18 -31.87 1.24
N SER A 129 16.14 -31.06 0.76
CA SER A 129 17.42 -30.85 1.47
C SER A 129 17.24 -30.34 2.90
N ASN A 130 16.14 -29.64 3.19
CA ASN A 130 15.85 -29.08 4.51
C ASN A 130 15.58 -30.17 5.58
N VAL A 131 15.13 -31.33 5.17
CA VAL A 131 14.76 -32.44 6.07
C VAL A 131 15.72 -33.66 6.01
N VAL A 132 16.72 -33.58 5.15
CA VAL A 132 17.76 -34.64 5.12
C VAL A 132 18.61 -34.59 6.40
N PRO A 133 18.85 -35.73 7.08
CA PRO A 133 19.76 -35.78 8.22
C PRO A 133 21.15 -35.25 7.89
N LYS A 134 21.79 -34.53 8.80
CA LYS A 134 23.10 -33.85 8.57
C LYS A 134 24.17 -34.81 8.06
N ASP A 135 24.18 -36.03 8.52
CA ASP A 135 25.17 -37.06 8.14
C ASP A 135 25.09 -37.42 6.65
N TYR A 136 23.93 -37.22 6.01
CA TYR A 136 23.69 -37.54 4.59
C TYR A 136 23.50 -36.30 3.71
N GLU A 137 23.70 -35.11 4.26
CA GLU A 137 23.48 -33.85 3.53
C GLU A 137 24.40 -33.74 2.30
N ASN A 138 25.64 -34.15 2.40
CA ASN A 138 26.67 -34.09 1.36
C ASN A 138 27.12 -35.44 0.81
N GLY A 139 26.28 -36.47 0.89
CA GLY A 139 26.64 -37.84 0.49
C GLY A 139 25.43 -38.67 0.10
N ILE A 140 25.70 -39.96 -0.13
CA ILE A 140 24.67 -40.99 -0.35
C ILE A 140 24.05 -41.39 0.98
N PHE A 141 22.82 -41.91 0.91
CA PHE A 141 22.21 -42.55 2.06
C PHE A 141 22.75 -43.97 2.22
N VAL A 142 23.12 -44.33 3.45
CA VAL A 142 23.58 -45.64 3.83
C VAL A 142 22.63 -46.24 4.86
N PHE A 143 22.06 -47.41 4.59
CA PHE A 143 21.17 -48.06 5.54
C PHE A 143 21.99 -48.52 6.77
N PRO A 144 21.51 -48.29 7.99
CA PRO A 144 22.23 -48.58 9.22
C PRO A 144 22.23 -50.08 9.56
N SER A 145 21.40 -50.87 8.90
CA SER A 145 21.27 -52.31 9.09
C SER A 145 21.16 -53.05 7.78
N GLU A 146 21.29 -54.35 7.83
CA GLU A 146 21.14 -55.25 6.68
C GLU A 146 19.75 -55.15 6.06
N VAL A 147 19.70 -54.95 4.74
CA VAL A 147 18.49 -54.93 3.93
C VAL A 147 18.71 -55.79 2.70
N THR A 148 17.75 -56.63 2.35
CA THR A 148 17.86 -57.53 1.20
C THR A 148 18.11 -56.75 -0.10
N PRO A 149 19.22 -56.94 -0.82
CA PRO A 149 19.46 -56.32 -2.12
C PRO A 149 18.32 -56.60 -3.10
N GLY A 150 17.95 -55.63 -3.91
CA GLY A 150 16.83 -55.67 -4.85
C GLY A 150 15.46 -55.31 -4.27
N THR A 151 15.34 -55.12 -2.96
CA THR A 151 14.12 -54.56 -2.34
C THR A 151 13.87 -53.18 -2.87
N ASP A 152 12.61 -52.81 -3.08
CA ASP A 152 12.27 -51.42 -3.45
C ASP A 152 12.81 -50.44 -2.40
N ALA A 153 13.53 -49.42 -2.84
CA ALA A 153 14.21 -48.52 -1.91
C ALA A 153 13.23 -47.63 -1.15
N LEU A 154 12.10 -47.24 -1.76
CA LEU A 154 11.10 -46.44 -1.09
C LEU A 154 10.38 -47.24 0.03
N ASP A 155 10.11 -48.52 -0.23
CA ASP A 155 9.55 -49.40 0.81
C ASP A 155 10.55 -49.59 1.95
N ALA A 156 11.84 -49.87 1.63
CA ALA A 156 12.88 -50.00 2.64
C ALA A 156 13.13 -48.76 3.48
N LEU A 157 12.86 -47.58 2.90
CA LEU A 157 12.95 -46.27 3.54
C LEU A 157 11.63 -45.82 4.20
N TYR A 158 10.54 -46.58 4.10
CA TYR A 158 9.21 -46.15 4.55
C TYR A 158 8.72 -44.86 3.88
N LEU A 159 9.16 -44.58 2.65
CA LEU A 159 8.80 -43.40 1.88
C LEU A 159 7.70 -43.66 0.82
N ASN A 160 7.31 -44.93 0.62
CA ASN A 160 6.20 -45.30 -0.27
C ASN A 160 4.86 -44.99 0.41
N ASP A 161 4.45 -43.72 0.31
CA ASP A 161 3.31 -43.15 1.03
C ASP A 161 2.69 -42.00 0.26
N GLN A 162 1.45 -41.71 0.58
CA GLN A 162 0.71 -40.51 0.12
C GLN A 162 0.45 -39.61 1.31
N ILE A 163 0.98 -38.37 1.23
CA ILE A 163 0.94 -37.40 2.32
C ILE A 163 -0.09 -36.34 1.96
N MET A 164 -1.10 -36.19 2.78
CA MET A 164 -2.11 -35.14 2.62
C MET A 164 -1.62 -33.87 3.28
N GLU A 165 -1.61 -32.75 2.54
CA GLU A 165 -1.30 -31.43 3.07
C GLU A 165 -2.59 -30.74 3.53
N PHE A 166 -2.76 -30.64 4.86
CA PHE A 166 -3.90 -29.96 5.46
C PHE A 166 -3.66 -28.47 5.59
N ASP A 167 -4.58 -27.65 5.06
CA ASP A 167 -4.67 -26.23 5.34
C ASP A 167 -5.67 -26.01 6.49
N LEU A 168 -5.12 -25.85 7.68
CA LEU A 168 -5.89 -25.82 8.92
C LEU A 168 -6.24 -24.41 9.33
N THR A 169 -7.52 -24.15 9.50
CA THR A 169 -8.01 -22.94 10.15
C THR A 169 -7.60 -22.88 11.63
N PRO A 170 -7.44 -21.69 12.23
CA PRO A 170 -6.97 -21.56 13.62
C PRO A 170 -7.83 -22.29 14.66
N ASN A 171 -9.11 -22.50 14.41
CA ASN A 171 -10.05 -23.18 15.31
C ASN A 171 -9.81 -24.71 15.37
N ARG A 172 -9.27 -25.31 14.29
CA ARG A 172 -9.04 -26.76 14.22
C ARG A 172 -7.64 -27.16 14.72
N ALA A 173 -7.29 -26.66 15.94
CA ALA A 173 -6.02 -27.01 16.60
C ALA A 173 -5.88 -28.53 16.89
N ASP A 174 -6.99 -29.24 17.09
CA ASP A 174 -7.05 -30.68 17.26
C ASP A 174 -6.41 -31.44 16.10
N ALA A 175 -6.63 -31.00 14.88
CA ALA A 175 -6.10 -31.59 13.65
C ALA A 175 -4.60 -31.27 13.39
N LEU A 176 -3.91 -30.55 14.28
CA LEU A 176 -2.45 -30.37 14.26
C LEU A 176 -1.71 -31.60 14.79
N SER A 177 -2.37 -32.78 14.77
CA SER A 177 -1.80 -34.07 15.24
C SER A 177 -2.37 -35.23 14.47
N MET A 178 -1.63 -36.34 14.47
CA MET A 178 -2.06 -37.62 13.88
C MET A 178 -3.27 -38.17 14.63
N VAL A 179 -3.24 -38.16 15.97
CA VAL A 179 -4.32 -38.65 16.84
C VAL A 179 -5.58 -37.80 16.65
N GLY A 180 -5.45 -36.47 16.57
CA GLY A 180 -6.60 -35.56 16.30
C GLY A 180 -7.20 -35.79 14.91
N THR A 181 -6.36 -35.98 13.89
CA THR A 181 -6.81 -36.38 12.55
C THR A 181 -7.49 -37.74 12.56
N ALA A 182 -6.96 -38.70 13.34
CA ALA A 182 -7.56 -40.04 13.47
C ALA A 182 -8.97 -39.99 14.10
N TYR A 183 -9.21 -39.13 15.10
CA TYR A 183 -10.55 -38.91 15.62
C TYR A 183 -11.52 -38.38 14.55
N GLU A 184 -11.07 -37.47 13.70
CA GLU A 184 -11.88 -36.96 12.61
C GLU A 184 -12.22 -38.05 11.59
N VAL A 185 -11.21 -38.80 11.14
CA VAL A 185 -11.40 -39.88 10.18
C VAL A 185 -12.29 -41.01 10.76
N ALA A 186 -12.10 -41.37 12.03
CA ALA A 186 -12.95 -42.32 12.70
C ALA A 186 -14.41 -41.88 12.73
N ALA A 187 -14.66 -40.58 12.99
CA ALA A 187 -16.00 -40.02 12.92
C ALA A 187 -16.60 -40.09 11.52
N LEU A 188 -15.81 -39.72 10.48
CA LEU A 188 -16.29 -39.69 9.09
C LEU A 188 -16.62 -41.04 8.51
N TYR A 189 -15.88 -42.09 8.92
CA TYR A 189 -16.05 -43.46 8.40
C TYR A 189 -16.70 -44.40 9.41
N GLN A 190 -17.07 -43.92 10.61
CA GLN A 190 -17.71 -44.70 11.68
C GLN A 190 -16.87 -45.94 12.02
N THR A 191 -15.57 -45.79 12.13
CA THR A 191 -14.59 -46.81 12.44
C THR A 191 -14.04 -46.62 13.86
N GLU A 192 -13.59 -47.73 14.47
CA GLU A 192 -12.92 -47.63 15.77
C GLU A 192 -11.50 -47.10 15.63
N MET A 193 -11.07 -46.34 16.62
CA MET A 193 -9.72 -45.76 16.69
C MET A 193 -8.87 -46.55 17.68
N THR A 194 -7.64 -46.86 17.32
CA THR A 194 -6.64 -47.47 18.18
C THR A 194 -5.75 -46.36 18.78
N LYS A 195 -5.65 -46.28 20.09
CA LYS A 195 -4.77 -45.32 20.76
C LYS A 195 -3.32 -45.83 20.81
N PRO A 196 -2.32 -44.91 20.77
CA PRO A 196 -0.91 -45.25 20.97
C PRO A 196 -0.67 -45.92 22.31
N ASN A 197 0.31 -46.84 22.39
CA ASN A 197 0.68 -47.45 23.63
C ASN A 197 1.52 -46.52 24.52
N THR A 198 1.09 -46.33 25.76
CA THR A 198 1.73 -45.49 26.79
C THR A 198 2.10 -46.27 28.06
N THR A 199 2.10 -47.59 28.01
CA THR A 199 2.40 -48.46 29.18
C THR A 199 3.90 -48.44 29.51
N LEU A 200 4.25 -48.05 30.71
CA LEU A 200 5.63 -47.89 31.17
C LEU A 200 6.07 -49.04 32.10
N ASN A 201 7.35 -49.36 32.03
CA ASN A 201 8.02 -50.24 33.01
C ASN A 201 8.82 -49.34 33.97
N GLU A 202 8.15 -48.79 34.97
CA GLU A 202 8.77 -47.86 35.91
C GLU A 202 9.75 -48.57 36.85
N THR A 203 10.86 -47.92 37.19
CA THR A 203 11.82 -48.38 38.19
C THR A 203 11.28 -48.21 39.61
N GLU A 204 12.00 -48.74 40.63
CA GLU A 204 11.61 -48.55 42.03
C GLU A 204 11.92 -47.13 42.55
N THR A 205 12.85 -46.39 41.92
CA THR A 205 13.27 -45.06 42.33
C THR A 205 12.23 -44.03 41.92
N SER A 206 11.79 -43.21 42.87
CA SER A 206 10.81 -42.13 42.55
C SER A 206 11.47 -40.95 41.85
N ALA A 207 10.80 -40.38 40.84
CA ALA A 207 11.23 -39.17 40.17
C ALA A 207 11.29 -37.96 41.14
N THR A 208 10.50 -37.98 42.21
CA THR A 208 10.49 -36.88 43.21
C THR A 208 11.77 -36.81 44.05
N ASP A 209 12.60 -37.87 44.08
CA ASP A 209 13.91 -37.88 44.72
C ASP A 209 14.97 -37.18 43.85
N GLU A 210 14.72 -37.12 42.55
CA GLU A 210 15.65 -36.62 41.52
C GLU A 210 15.23 -35.26 40.91
N LEU A 211 13.97 -34.81 41.06
CA LEU A 211 13.45 -33.60 40.45
C LEU A 211 12.38 -32.96 41.33
N SER A 212 12.41 -31.65 41.43
CA SER A 212 11.29 -30.84 41.96
C SER A 212 10.80 -29.86 40.90
N VAL A 213 9.51 -29.53 40.93
CA VAL A 213 8.88 -28.58 40.01
C VAL A 213 8.14 -27.54 40.81
N THR A 214 8.37 -26.26 40.51
CA THR A 214 7.66 -25.10 41.08
C THR A 214 7.13 -24.21 39.96
N VAL A 215 5.84 -23.80 40.04
CA VAL A 215 5.21 -22.87 39.15
C VAL A 215 4.82 -21.62 39.91
N ASP A 216 5.45 -20.48 39.61
CA ASP A 216 5.21 -19.23 40.32
C ASP A 216 3.90 -18.52 39.88
N ASN A 217 3.49 -18.66 38.63
CA ASN A 217 2.28 -18.08 38.08
C ASN A 217 1.33 -19.13 37.47
N PRO A 218 0.42 -19.69 38.28
CA PRO A 218 -0.54 -20.71 37.81
C PRO A 218 -1.54 -20.24 36.76
N GLU A 219 -1.81 -18.91 36.69
CA GLU A 219 -2.71 -18.38 35.65
C GLU A 219 -2.04 -18.46 34.26
N LYS A 220 -0.72 -18.29 34.19
CA LYS A 220 0.05 -18.35 32.96
C LYS A 220 0.54 -19.76 32.63
N VAL A 221 0.69 -20.59 33.65
CA VAL A 221 1.12 -21.97 33.52
C VAL A 221 0.19 -22.86 34.38
N PRO A 222 -1.01 -23.16 33.85
CA PRO A 222 -2.02 -23.92 34.62
C PRO A 222 -1.54 -25.30 35.05
N TYR A 223 -0.67 -25.93 34.24
CA TYR A 223 -0.15 -27.26 34.53
C TYR A 223 1.24 -27.46 33.95
N TYR A 224 2.12 -28.02 34.76
CA TYR A 224 3.46 -28.46 34.36
C TYR A 224 3.76 -29.82 34.92
N SER A 225 4.22 -30.72 34.06
CA SER A 225 4.59 -32.07 34.47
C SER A 225 5.91 -32.49 33.86
N ALA A 226 6.66 -33.27 34.57
CA ALA A 226 7.92 -33.85 34.15
C ALA A 226 8.06 -35.30 34.54
N ARG A 227 8.71 -36.10 33.70
CA ARG A 227 9.21 -37.43 34.00
C ARG A 227 10.72 -37.47 33.86
N VAL A 228 11.37 -38.35 34.62
CA VAL A 228 12.81 -38.56 34.56
C VAL A 228 13.09 -39.91 33.93
N VAL A 229 13.94 -39.90 32.91
CA VAL A 229 14.41 -41.13 32.25
C VAL A 229 15.93 -41.19 32.35
N LYS A 230 16.43 -42.26 32.97
CA LYS A 230 17.86 -42.49 33.21
C LYS A 230 18.46 -43.41 32.17
N ASN A 231 19.78 -43.35 32.07
CA ASN A 231 20.59 -44.31 31.27
C ASN A 231 20.22 -44.31 29.77
N VAL A 232 19.72 -43.22 29.23
CA VAL A 232 19.43 -43.11 27.78
C VAL A 232 20.72 -43.25 26.98
N ARG A 233 20.62 -43.85 25.82
CA ARG A 233 21.71 -43.98 24.86
C ARG A 233 21.36 -43.23 23.60
N ILE A 234 22.12 -42.21 23.32
CA ILE A 234 21.94 -41.40 22.11
C ILE A 234 22.42 -42.18 20.89
N ALA A 235 21.56 -42.25 19.88
CA ALA A 235 21.81 -42.95 18.62
C ALA A 235 20.88 -42.35 17.52
N PRO A 236 21.12 -42.64 16.25
CA PRO A 236 20.12 -42.34 15.20
C PRO A 236 18.79 -43.04 15.50
N SER A 237 17.70 -42.39 15.23
CA SER A 237 16.35 -42.97 15.34
C SER A 237 16.14 -44.13 14.36
N PRO A 238 15.23 -45.05 14.62
CA PRO A 238 14.83 -46.07 13.64
C PRO A 238 14.38 -45.46 12.31
N ILE A 239 14.69 -46.09 11.17
CA ILE A 239 14.40 -45.57 9.83
C ILE A 239 12.91 -45.18 9.67
N TRP A 240 12.01 -46.02 10.21
CA TRP A 240 10.57 -45.73 10.12
C TRP A 240 10.19 -44.43 10.84
N MET A 241 10.83 -44.10 11.97
CA MET A 241 10.61 -42.86 12.70
C MET A 241 11.20 -41.66 11.93
N GLN A 242 12.44 -41.81 11.44
CA GLN A 242 13.05 -40.78 10.58
C GLN A 242 12.18 -40.50 9.35
N ALA A 243 11.65 -41.52 8.68
CA ALA A 243 10.78 -41.38 7.52
C ALA A 243 9.48 -40.62 7.84
N ARG A 244 8.86 -40.92 9.01
CA ARG A 244 7.65 -40.17 9.45
C ARG A 244 7.93 -38.71 9.72
N LEU A 245 9.07 -38.38 10.33
CA LEU A 245 9.51 -37.00 10.54
C LEU A 245 9.80 -36.31 9.22
N ILE A 246 10.55 -36.94 8.32
CA ILE A 246 10.84 -36.40 6.96
C ILE A 246 9.54 -36.10 6.20
N LYS A 247 8.59 -37.06 6.21
CA LYS A 247 7.28 -36.91 5.58
C LYS A 247 6.46 -35.76 6.19
N ALA A 248 6.68 -35.46 7.47
CA ALA A 248 6.05 -34.34 8.18
C ALA A 248 6.82 -33.03 8.08
N GLY A 249 7.95 -32.99 7.36
CA GLY A 249 8.75 -31.79 7.14
C GLY A 249 9.76 -31.48 8.25
N ILE A 250 10.05 -32.44 9.13
CA ILE A 250 10.99 -32.30 10.25
C ILE A 250 12.27 -33.05 9.94
N ARG A 251 13.43 -32.44 10.18
CA ARG A 251 14.75 -33.06 10.01
C ARG A 251 15.04 -33.98 11.22
N PRO A 252 15.31 -35.26 11.02
CA PRO A 252 15.79 -36.14 12.09
C PRO A 252 17.16 -35.71 12.61
N ILE A 253 17.37 -35.84 13.93
CA ILE A 253 18.61 -35.47 14.63
C ILE A 253 19.19 -36.68 15.37
N ASN A 254 18.50 -37.08 16.43
CA ASN A 254 18.85 -38.27 17.22
C ASN A 254 17.59 -38.85 17.86
N ASN A 255 17.66 -40.06 18.40
CA ASN A 255 16.50 -40.76 18.93
C ASN A 255 15.76 -40.01 20.03
N VAL A 256 16.43 -39.21 20.87
CA VAL A 256 15.78 -38.44 21.96
C VAL A 256 15.02 -37.25 21.39
N VAL A 257 15.68 -36.43 20.59
CA VAL A 257 15.06 -35.25 19.96
C VAL A 257 13.96 -35.66 18.97
N ASP A 258 14.20 -36.73 18.21
CA ASP A 258 13.23 -37.22 17.23
C ASP A 258 11.97 -37.77 17.91
N ILE A 259 12.11 -38.44 19.08
CA ILE A 259 10.97 -38.89 19.89
C ILE A 259 10.13 -37.69 20.36
N SER A 260 10.75 -36.56 20.79
CA SER A 260 9.97 -35.36 21.16
C SER A 260 9.18 -34.81 19.99
N ASN A 261 9.80 -34.69 18.80
CA ASN A 261 9.16 -34.27 17.59
C ASN A 261 8.10 -35.24 17.08
N TYR A 262 8.36 -36.54 17.21
CA TYR A 262 7.41 -37.59 16.84
C TYR A 262 6.12 -37.48 17.68
N VAL A 263 6.26 -37.37 19.02
CA VAL A 263 5.10 -37.27 19.94
C VAL A 263 4.38 -35.92 19.75
N LEU A 264 5.11 -34.83 19.48
CA LEU A 264 4.50 -33.55 19.09
C LEU A 264 3.57 -33.72 17.88
N LEU A 265 4.00 -34.42 16.84
CA LEU A 265 3.18 -34.70 15.66
C LEU A 265 2.07 -35.71 15.94
N GLU A 266 2.35 -36.72 16.77
CA GLU A 266 1.41 -37.80 17.15
C GLU A 266 0.22 -37.25 17.94
N TYR A 267 0.48 -36.48 19.03
CA TYR A 267 -0.54 -36.00 19.97
C TYR A 267 -0.90 -34.51 19.82
N GLY A 268 -0.07 -33.76 19.12
CA GLY A 268 -0.22 -32.28 19.10
C GLY A 268 0.26 -31.58 20.36
N GLN A 269 0.90 -32.33 21.27
CA GLN A 269 1.47 -31.86 22.52
C GLN A 269 2.96 -31.60 22.33
N PRO A 270 3.43 -30.33 22.34
CA PRO A 270 4.87 -30.07 22.36
C PRO A 270 5.49 -30.59 23.66
N LEU A 271 6.58 -31.31 23.51
CA LEU A 271 7.41 -31.78 24.60
C LEU A 271 8.79 -31.14 24.47
N HIS A 272 9.44 -30.92 25.61
CA HIS A 272 10.86 -30.58 25.64
C HIS A 272 11.63 -31.63 26.46
N MET A 273 12.84 -31.90 26.02
CA MET A 273 13.72 -32.85 26.69
C MET A 273 14.98 -32.16 27.15
N PHE A 274 15.14 -32.03 28.45
CA PHE A 274 16.32 -31.43 29.06
C PHE A 274 17.36 -32.51 29.37
N ASP A 275 18.64 -32.24 29.13
CA ASP A 275 19.72 -32.98 29.73
C ASP A 275 19.77 -32.69 31.24
N GLN A 276 19.43 -33.66 32.06
CA GLN A 276 19.33 -33.52 33.51
C GLN A 276 20.67 -33.14 34.15
N ASP A 277 21.74 -33.68 33.62
CA ASP A 277 23.09 -33.47 34.20
C ASP A 277 23.59 -32.10 33.87
N HIS A 278 23.29 -31.59 32.67
CA HIS A 278 23.62 -30.23 32.26
C HIS A 278 22.71 -29.15 32.89
N MET A 279 21.48 -29.46 33.27
CA MET A 279 20.63 -28.52 34.02
C MET A 279 21.32 -27.98 35.29
N GLY A 280 22.23 -28.76 35.90
CA GLY A 280 23.01 -28.32 37.05
C GLY A 280 22.20 -28.11 38.34
N SER A 281 20.96 -28.57 38.37
CA SER A 281 20.00 -28.47 39.46
C SER A 281 18.98 -29.61 39.38
N LYS A 282 18.41 -29.97 40.54
CA LYS A 282 17.22 -30.84 40.61
C LYS A 282 15.92 -30.02 40.60
N ASP A 283 15.99 -28.67 40.54
CA ASP A 283 14.82 -27.81 40.63
C ASP A 283 14.47 -27.24 39.26
N ILE A 284 13.24 -27.39 38.87
CA ILE A 284 12.64 -26.65 37.74
C ILE A 284 11.71 -25.59 38.34
N VAL A 285 11.95 -24.32 38.02
CA VAL A 285 11.10 -23.22 38.42
C VAL A 285 10.55 -22.53 37.15
N VAL A 286 9.25 -22.61 36.97
CA VAL A 286 8.56 -21.95 35.85
C VAL A 286 8.00 -20.60 36.33
N ARG A 287 8.50 -19.53 35.76
CA ARG A 287 8.16 -18.14 36.17
C ARG A 287 8.07 -17.21 34.98
N GLN A 288 7.65 -16.01 35.25
CA GLN A 288 7.85 -14.93 34.28
C GLN A 288 9.31 -14.47 34.27
N ALA A 289 9.81 -14.04 33.14
CA ALA A 289 11.16 -13.49 33.02
C ALA A 289 11.31 -12.20 33.82
N ASN A 290 12.53 -11.89 34.23
CA ASN A 290 12.83 -10.56 34.73
C ASN A 290 13.04 -9.60 33.56
N GLU A 291 12.76 -8.32 33.76
CA GLU A 291 12.96 -7.30 32.74
C GLU A 291 14.42 -7.25 32.28
N ASN A 292 14.66 -7.35 30.98
CA ASN A 292 15.99 -7.42 30.36
C ASN A 292 16.82 -8.65 30.73
N GLU A 293 16.17 -9.71 31.20
CA GLU A 293 16.84 -11.00 31.37
C GLU A 293 17.26 -11.54 29.98
N THR A 294 18.42 -12.16 29.88
CA THR A 294 18.93 -12.72 28.63
C THR A 294 19.07 -14.22 28.70
N MET A 295 18.86 -14.88 27.57
CA MET A 295 19.15 -16.29 27.38
C MET A 295 19.59 -16.58 25.95
N THR A 296 20.41 -17.60 25.76
CA THR A 296 20.72 -18.11 24.42
C THR A 296 19.80 -19.29 24.11
N THR A 297 19.14 -19.22 22.97
CA THR A 297 18.24 -20.27 22.48
C THR A 297 18.98 -21.26 21.58
N LEU A 298 18.35 -22.44 21.32
CA LEU A 298 18.93 -23.53 20.53
C LEU A 298 19.37 -23.18 19.10
N ASP A 299 19.04 -21.99 18.63
CA ASP A 299 19.48 -21.43 17.35
C ASP A 299 20.72 -20.51 17.50
N ASP A 300 21.48 -20.66 18.59
CA ASP A 300 22.67 -19.87 18.94
C ASP A 300 22.42 -18.35 19.01
N THR A 301 21.17 -17.94 19.24
CA THR A 301 20.81 -16.52 19.29
C THR A 301 20.54 -16.06 20.73
N GLU A 302 21.24 -15.01 21.17
CA GLU A 302 20.94 -14.36 22.45
C GLU A 302 19.63 -13.55 22.34
N ARG A 303 18.72 -13.81 23.27
CA ARG A 303 17.41 -13.17 23.34
C ARG A 303 17.28 -12.33 24.59
N THR A 304 16.78 -11.10 24.44
CA THR A 304 16.40 -10.23 25.56
C THR A 304 14.91 -10.41 25.84
N LEU A 305 14.62 -10.76 27.08
CA LEU A 305 13.28 -11.09 27.56
C LEU A 305 12.64 -9.88 28.28
N ILE A 306 11.34 -9.91 28.42
CA ILE A 306 10.54 -8.94 29.16
C ILE A 306 9.69 -9.68 30.22
N ASP A 307 9.16 -8.95 31.17
CA ASP A 307 8.39 -9.48 32.31
C ASP A 307 7.11 -10.23 31.96
N THR A 308 6.65 -10.14 30.71
CA THR A 308 5.50 -10.91 30.21
C THR A 308 5.87 -12.24 29.60
N ASP A 309 7.16 -12.49 29.31
CA ASP A 309 7.63 -13.77 28.79
C ASP A 309 7.66 -14.82 29.90
N ILE A 310 7.36 -16.06 29.55
CA ILE A 310 7.42 -17.21 30.46
C ILE A 310 8.74 -17.94 30.22
N VAL A 311 9.48 -18.19 31.29
CA VAL A 311 10.71 -18.96 31.25
C VAL A 311 10.66 -20.16 32.16
N ILE A 312 11.33 -21.23 31.74
CA ILE A 312 11.63 -22.38 32.54
C ILE A 312 13.08 -22.21 33.00
N THR A 313 13.31 -22.34 34.32
CA THR A 313 14.62 -22.11 34.90
C THR A 313 15.05 -23.30 35.71
N ASN A 314 16.37 -23.44 35.96
CA ASN A 314 16.96 -24.41 36.86
C ASN A 314 16.99 -23.89 38.33
N GLY A 315 16.12 -22.93 38.66
CA GLY A 315 16.09 -22.22 39.95
C GLY A 315 17.04 -21.00 40.01
N LYS A 316 17.90 -20.80 39.01
CA LYS A 316 18.85 -19.66 38.93
C LYS A 316 18.72 -18.93 37.61
N GLU A 317 18.89 -19.61 36.50
CA GLU A 317 18.95 -19.04 35.14
C GLU A 317 17.95 -19.73 34.20
N PRO A 318 17.48 -19.01 33.13
CA PRO A 318 16.57 -19.58 32.17
C PRO A 318 17.25 -20.70 31.37
N ILE A 319 16.57 -21.84 31.28
CA ILE A 319 16.99 -23.02 30.51
C ILE A 319 16.08 -23.23 29.29
N ALA A 320 14.91 -22.60 29.26
CA ALA A 320 14.05 -22.61 28.09
C ALA A 320 13.11 -21.39 28.08
N LEU A 321 12.79 -20.91 26.88
CA LEU A 321 11.69 -19.99 26.62
C LEU A 321 10.42 -20.81 26.46
N ALA A 322 9.57 -20.77 27.48
CA ALA A 322 8.43 -21.67 27.62
C ALA A 322 7.53 -21.72 26.38
N GLY A 323 7.27 -22.89 25.87
CA GLY A 323 6.39 -23.14 24.72
C GLY A 323 6.91 -22.59 23.37
N VAL A 324 8.10 -21.98 23.33
CA VAL A 324 8.67 -21.40 22.11
C VAL A 324 9.92 -22.13 21.67
N MET A 325 10.99 -22.13 22.49
CA MET A 325 12.26 -22.76 22.14
C MET A 325 13.10 -23.07 23.39
N GLY A 326 13.79 -24.19 23.39
CA GLY A 326 14.75 -24.57 24.44
C GLY A 326 15.96 -23.62 24.46
N GLY A 327 16.66 -23.63 25.56
CA GLY A 327 17.95 -22.95 25.73
C GLY A 327 19.12 -23.90 25.40
N ASP A 328 20.21 -23.33 24.90
CA ASP A 328 21.46 -24.00 24.54
C ASP A 328 22.07 -24.78 25.76
N PHE A 329 22.00 -24.18 26.94
CA PHE A 329 22.62 -24.71 28.15
C PHE A 329 22.17 -26.12 28.57
N SER A 330 20.91 -26.49 28.29
CA SER A 330 20.30 -27.76 28.67
C SER A 330 20.00 -28.67 27.49
N GLU A 331 20.67 -28.43 26.36
CA GLU A 331 20.47 -29.19 25.11
C GLU A 331 20.88 -30.67 25.28
N VAL A 332 20.13 -31.57 24.63
CA VAL A 332 20.49 -32.99 24.52
C VAL A 332 21.64 -33.12 23.53
N THR A 333 22.75 -33.64 24.02
CA THR A 333 23.98 -33.91 23.25
C THR A 333 24.25 -35.41 23.09
N ASP A 334 25.27 -35.77 22.32
CA ASP A 334 25.70 -37.18 22.15
C ASP A 334 26.16 -37.83 23.46
N GLN A 335 26.41 -37.04 24.52
CA GLN A 335 26.87 -37.52 25.83
C GLN A 335 25.74 -37.60 26.86
N THR A 336 24.55 -37.13 26.53
CA THR A 336 23.39 -37.15 27.42
C THR A 336 23.03 -38.56 27.86
N MET A 337 22.94 -38.77 29.18
CA MET A 337 22.53 -40.03 29.77
C MET A 337 21.23 -39.96 30.56
N ASN A 338 20.87 -38.78 31.06
CA ASN A 338 19.69 -38.62 31.89
C ASN A 338 18.84 -37.49 31.31
N VAL A 339 17.56 -37.74 31.07
CA VAL A 339 16.64 -36.84 30.40
C VAL A 339 15.46 -36.51 31.28
N VAL A 340 15.10 -35.24 31.35
CA VAL A 340 13.81 -34.83 31.91
C VAL A 340 12.86 -34.53 30.76
N VAL A 341 11.76 -35.25 30.69
CA VAL A 341 10.71 -35.08 29.67
C VAL A 341 9.64 -34.16 30.22
N GLU A 342 9.54 -32.98 29.63
CA GLU A 342 8.57 -31.92 29.97
C GLU A 342 7.28 -32.08 29.17
N GLY A 343 6.13 -31.90 29.87
CA GLY A 343 4.83 -31.65 29.23
C GLY A 343 4.04 -30.61 30.03
N ALA A 344 3.68 -29.53 29.41
CA ALA A 344 3.07 -28.39 30.08
C ALA A 344 1.88 -27.79 29.33
N ILE A 345 1.12 -26.96 30.03
CA ILE A 345 0.09 -26.09 29.49
C ILE A 345 0.51 -24.66 29.78
N PHE A 346 0.67 -23.88 28.73
CA PHE A 346 0.98 -22.43 28.81
C PHE A 346 -0.19 -21.60 28.32
N ASP A 347 -0.32 -20.36 28.80
CA ASP A 347 -1.28 -19.39 28.33
C ASP A 347 -1.06 -19.09 26.83
N PRO A 348 -2.01 -19.41 25.94
CA PRO A 348 -1.84 -19.26 24.49
C PRO A 348 -1.51 -17.82 24.04
N VAL A 349 -2.06 -16.84 24.76
CA VAL A 349 -1.87 -15.43 24.44
C VAL A 349 -0.44 -15.01 24.75
N SER A 350 0.11 -15.40 25.91
CA SER A 350 1.49 -15.14 26.29
C SER A 350 2.47 -15.75 25.29
N ILE A 351 2.28 -17.02 24.91
CA ILE A 351 3.16 -17.67 23.92
C ILE A 351 3.10 -16.97 22.56
N ARG A 352 1.91 -16.57 22.11
CA ARG A 352 1.74 -15.83 20.85
C ARG A 352 2.45 -14.49 20.87
N HIS A 353 2.37 -13.74 21.97
CA HIS A 353 3.02 -12.45 22.12
C HIS A 353 4.53 -12.59 22.10
N THR A 354 5.09 -13.52 22.88
CA THR A 354 6.52 -13.83 22.93
C THR A 354 7.05 -14.25 21.56
N SER A 355 6.40 -15.22 20.90
CA SER A 355 6.77 -15.71 19.58
C SER A 355 6.79 -14.60 18.51
N ARG A 356 5.76 -13.74 18.49
CA ARG A 356 5.68 -12.61 17.55
C ARG A 356 6.71 -11.53 17.83
N ARG A 357 6.88 -11.15 19.09
CA ARG A 357 7.83 -10.10 19.49
C ARG A 357 9.27 -10.50 19.15
N LEU A 358 9.64 -11.75 19.39
CA LEU A 358 10.97 -12.27 19.07
C LEU A 358 11.13 -12.72 17.62
N ASN A 359 10.06 -12.65 16.81
CA ASN A 359 9.99 -13.20 15.46
C ASN A 359 10.48 -14.66 15.40
N LEU A 360 10.08 -15.46 16.40
CA LEU A 360 10.54 -16.82 16.60
C LEU A 360 9.32 -17.77 16.58
N ARG A 361 9.03 -18.31 15.41
CA ARG A 361 7.93 -19.26 15.22
C ARG A 361 8.47 -20.68 15.13
N SER A 362 8.01 -21.54 16.02
CA SER A 362 8.34 -22.96 16.06
C SER A 362 7.08 -23.83 15.93
N GLU A 363 7.24 -25.14 15.68
CA GLU A 363 6.14 -26.11 15.73
C GLU A 363 5.49 -26.17 17.12
N SER A 364 6.27 -25.92 18.18
CA SER A 364 5.81 -25.80 19.55
C SER A 364 4.93 -24.55 19.74
N SER A 365 5.46 -23.35 19.43
CA SER A 365 4.70 -22.10 19.59
C SER A 365 3.43 -22.08 18.75
N SER A 366 3.46 -22.66 17.55
CA SER A 366 2.30 -22.75 16.66
C SER A 366 1.15 -23.60 17.23
N ARG A 367 1.44 -24.56 18.11
CA ARG A 367 0.44 -25.37 18.81
C ARG A 367 -0.02 -24.69 20.09
N PHE A 368 0.91 -24.22 20.92
CA PHE A 368 0.57 -23.56 22.18
C PHE A 368 -0.29 -22.30 21.94
N GLU A 369 0.01 -21.48 20.92
CA GLU A 369 -0.77 -20.26 20.62
C GLU A 369 -2.23 -20.52 20.25
N LYS A 370 -2.53 -21.75 19.74
CA LYS A 370 -3.89 -22.19 19.40
C LYS A 370 -4.58 -22.92 20.55
N GLY A 371 -3.80 -23.26 21.58
CA GLY A 371 -4.25 -24.08 22.71
C GLY A 371 -4.15 -25.57 22.44
N ILE A 372 -3.59 -26.26 23.37
CA ILE A 372 -3.39 -27.74 23.34
C ILE A 372 -4.51 -28.48 24.05
N ALA A 373 -4.70 -29.76 23.69
CA ALA A 373 -5.65 -30.66 24.33
C ALA A 373 -5.17 -31.07 25.70
N THR A 374 -5.78 -30.59 26.77
CA THR A 374 -5.34 -30.86 28.15
C THR A 374 -5.43 -32.33 28.51
N GLU A 375 -6.36 -33.07 27.90
CA GLU A 375 -6.51 -34.53 28.09
C GLU A 375 -5.28 -35.35 27.64
N PHE A 376 -4.48 -34.80 26.69
CA PHE A 376 -3.35 -35.54 26.13
C PHE A 376 -2.00 -35.21 26.75
N VAL A 377 -1.89 -34.19 27.59
CA VAL A 377 -0.58 -33.76 28.13
C VAL A 377 0.17 -34.91 28.79
N ASN A 378 -0.48 -35.62 29.70
CA ASN A 378 0.12 -36.73 30.43
C ASN A 378 0.30 -37.96 29.55
N GLU A 379 -0.66 -38.27 28.66
CA GLU A 379 -0.53 -39.37 27.70
C GLU A 379 0.67 -39.20 26.78
N ALA A 380 0.92 -37.96 26.31
CA ALA A 380 2.04 -37.60 25.44
C ALA A 380 3.39 -37.75 26.14
N VAL A 381 3.50 -37.30 27.40
CA VAL A 381 4.71 -37.50 28.21
C VAL A 381 4.99 -39.00 28.44
N ASP A 382 3.97 -39.77 28.78
CA ASP A 382 4.12 -41.24 28.97
C ASP A 382 4.46 -41.91 27.64
N ARG A 383 3.89 -41.48 26.53
CA ARG A 383 4.24 -41.95 25.18
C ARG A 383 5.71 -41.70 24.83
N ALA A 384 6.23 -40.53 25.13
CA ALA A 384 7.63 -40.23 24.94
C ALA A 384 8.54 -41.11 25.79
N CYS A 385 8.19 -41.31 27.07
CA CYS A 385 8.90 -42.23 27.96
C CYS A 385 8.87 -43.68 27.44
N TYR A 386 7.72 -44.16 26.96
CA TYR A 386 7.60 -45.45 26.30
C TYR A 386 8.55 -45.59 25.11
N LEU A 387 8.62 -44.57 24.26
CA LEU A 387 9.52 -44.61 23.10
C LEU A 387 11.00 -44.52 23.50
N LEU A 388 11.33 -43.74 24.52
CA LEU A 388 12.69 -43.67 25.08
C LEU A 388 13.14 -45.02 25.68
N GLU A 389 12.24 -45.69 26.37
CA GLU A 389 12.50 -47.05 26.89
C GLU A 389 12.83 -48.02 25.75
N HIS A 390 12.06 -48.00 24.67
CA HIS A 390 12.19 -48.93 23.56
C HIS A 390 13.31 -48.62 22.59
N TYR A 391 13.56 -47.33 22.31
CA TYR A 391 14.47 -46.88 21.24
C TYR A 391 15.70 -46.11 21.73
N ALA A 392 15.77 -45.80 23.02
CA ALA A 392 16.92 -45.14 23.62
C ALA A 392 17.46 -45.88 24.85
N SER A 393 16.99 -47.10 25.11
CA SER A 393 17.36 -47.92 26.28
C SER A 393 17.13 -47.20 27.62
N GLY A 394 16.23 -46.25 27.68
CA GLY A 394 15.96 -45.45 28.87
C GLY A 394 15.28 -46.21 29.98
N GLU A 395 15.60 -45.89 31.22
CA GLU A 395 14.98 -46.41 32.42
C GLU A 395 14.06 -45.33 33.03
N VAL A 396 12.75 -45.54 32.95
CA VAL A 396 11.76 -44.57 33.42
C VAL A 396 11.61 -44.61 34.92
N LEU A 397 11.88 -43.49 35.63
CA LEU A 397 11.69 -43.44 37.06
C LEU A 397 10.21 -43.48 37.43
N LYS A 398 9.93 -44.09 38.61
CA LYS A 398 8.60 -44.20 39.14
C LYS A 398 8.01 -42.83 39.43
N ASP A 399 6.72 -42.72 39.21
CA ASP A 399 5.91 -41.52 39.43
C ASP A 399 6.22 -40.38 38.44
N ARG A 400 5.46 -39.33 38.54
CA ARG A 400 5.56 -38.09 37.78
C ARG A 400 5.69 -36.95 38.75
N VAL A 401 6.53 -35.98 38.45
CA VAL A 401 6.61 -34.74 39.20
C VAL A 401 5.74 -33.70 38.47
N ALA A 402 4.69 -33.24 39.15
CA ALA A 402 3.76 -32.28 38.51
C ALA A 402 3.28 -31.24 39.49
N GLN A 403 2.98 -30.06 38.96
CA GLN A 403 2.34 -28.97 39.68
C GLN A 403 1.23 -28.32 38.85
N GLY A 404 0.15 -27.88 39.49
CA GLY A 404 -0.99 -27.29 38.88
C GLY A 404 -2.15 -28.24 38.64
N ASP A 405 -3.14 -27.81 37.85
CA ASP A 405 -4.36 -28.56 37.55
C ASP A 405 -4.64 -28.55 36.03
N LEU A 406 -4.97 -29.71 35.51
CA LEU A 406 -5.41 -29.85 34.09
C LEU A 406 -6.76 -29.16 33.81
N GLY A 407 -7.50 -28.77 34.84
CA GLY A 407 -8.83 -28.20 34.72
C GLY A 407 -9.89 -29.24 34.28
N SER A 408 -11.03 -28.78 33.85
CA SER A 408 -12.07 -29.64 33.31
C SER A 408 -11.66 -30.24 31.98
N LEU A 409 -11.65 -31.55 31.87
CA LEU A 409 -11.36 -32.26 30.62
C LEU A 409 -12.55 -32.26 29.65
N VAL A 410 -13.69 -31.79 30.08
CA VAL A 410 -14.92 -31.73 29.28
C VAL A 410 -15.71 -30.43 29.56
N THR A 411 -16.33 -29.90 28.52
CA THR A 411 -17.24 -28.73 28.61
C THR A 411 -18.67 -29.19 28.31
N PRO A 412 -19.62 -29.09 29.28
CA PRO A 412 -21.01 -29.45 29.01
C PRO A 412 -21.70 -28.30 28.27
N ILE A 413 -22.41 -28.62 27.19
CA ILE A 413 -23.22 -27.67 26.42
C ILE A 413 -24.60 -28.27 26.15
N ASP A 414 -25.65 -27.49 26.43
CA ASP A 414 -27.02 -27.92 26.21
C ASP A 414 -27.57 -27.48 24.86
N ILE A 415 -28.20 -28.40 24.12
CA ILE A 415 -28.77 -28.14 22.82
C ILE A 415 -30.10 -28.93 22.65
N THR A 416 -31.02 -28.42 21.82
CA THR A 416 -32.24 -29.09 21.46
C THR A 416 -32.32 -29.35 19.96
N ALA A 417 -32.99 -30.44 19.56
CA ALA A 417 -33.22 -30.73 18.13
C ALA A 417 -34.01 -29.62 17.45
N GLU A 418 -34.95 -28.98 18.17
CA GLU A 418 -35.69 -27.84 17.61
C GLU A 418 -34.74 -26.71 17.19
N LYS A 419 -33.79 -26.29 18.07
CA LYS A 419 -32.83 -25.23 17.76
C LYS A 419 -31.91 -25.63 16.60
N VAL A 420 -31.44 -26.86 16.55
CA VAL A 420 -30.63 -27.39 15.43
C VAL A 420 -31.40 -27.26 14.12
N ASN A 421 -32.61 -27.78 14.08
CA ASN A 421 -33.43 -27.85 12.87
C ASN A 421 -33.85 -26.44 12.39
N GLN A 422 -34.19 -25.54 13.31
CA GLN A 422 -34.48 -24.14 12.97
C GLN A 422 -33.29 -23.42 12.36
N THR A 423 -32.07 -23.74 12.84
CA THR A 423 -30.84 -23.04 12.37
C THR A 423 -30.38 -23.59 11.02
N ILE A 424 -30.38 -24.91 10.83
CA ILE A 424 -29.84 -25.54 9.62
C ILE A 424 -30.93 -25.75 8.55
N GLY A 425 -32.22 -25.84 8.95
CA GLY A 425 -33.31 -26.15 8.05
C GLY A 425 -33.52 -27.64 7.82
N PHE A 426 -33.03 -28.49 8.72
CA PHE A 426 -33.27 -29.93 8.72
C PHE A 426 -34.50 -30.35 9.56
N ASN A 427 -34.73 -31.65 9.56
CA ASN A 427 -35.70 -32.31 10.46
C ASN A 427 -35.04 -33.55 11.10
N LEU A 428 -33.89 -33.34 11.77
CA LEU A 428 -33.21 -34.40 12.49
C LEU A 428 -33.87 -34.67 13.82
N SER A 429 -33.96 -35.96 14.19
CA SER A 429 -34.40 -36.41 15.51
C SER A 429 -33.29 -36.27 16.55
N ASN A 430 -33.64 -36.30 17.84
CA ASN A 430 -32.65 -36.35 18.93
C ASN A 430 -31.69 -37.51 18.81
N ASP A 431 -32.15 -38.70 18.35
CA ASP A 431 -31.30 -39.87 18.18
C ASP A 431 -30.29 -39.70 17.06
N GLU A 432 -30.66 -39.10 15.93
CA GLU A 432 -29.74 -38.81 14.83
C GLU A 432 -28.69 -37.78 15.26
N ILE A 433 -29.08 -36.70 15.94
CA ILE A 433 -28.17 -35.70 16.47
C ILE A 433 -27.21 -36.31 17.49
N LYS A 434 -27.74 -37.15 18.42
CA LYS A 434 -26.94 -37.84 19.40
C LYS A 434 -25.92 -38.78 18.74
N ALA A 435 -26.34 -39.51 17.71
CA ALA A 435 -25.41 -40.40 16.96
C ALA A 435 -24.26 -39.63 16.34
N ILE A 436 -24.48 -38.44 15.81
CA ILE A 436 -23.42 -37.59 15.26
C ILE A 436 -22.42 -37.19 16.35
N PHE A 437 -22.87 -36.80 17.53
CA PHE A 437 -21.97 -36.48 18.62
C PHE A 437 -21.19 -37.68 19.12
N GLU A 438 -21.82 -38.84 19.20
CA GLU A 438 -21.14 -40.09 19.57
C GLU A 438 -20.08 -40.49 18.54
N GLN A 439 -20.32 -40.29 17.23
CA GLN A 439 -19.31 -40.47 16.18
C GLN A 439 -18.09 -39.58 16.40
N LEU A 440 -18.30 -38.33 16.85
CA LEU A 440 -17.22 -37.37 17.19
C LEU A 440 -16.53 -37.70 18.51
N GLY A 441 -16.97 -38.75 19.21
CA GLY A 441 -16.46 -39.14 20.52
C GLY A 441 -16.90 -38.20 21.63
N PHE A 442 -18.06 -37.52 21.48
CA PHE A 442 -18.64 -36.66 22.51
C PHE A 442 -19.67 -37.41 23.31
N LYS A 443 -19.46 -37.55 24.61
CA LYS A 443 -20.45 -38.13 25.49
C LYS A 443 -21.71 -37.28 25.52
N THR A 444 -22.86 -37.85 25.23
CA THR A 444 -24.15 -37.14 25.19
C THR A 444 -25.17 -37.77 26.12
N ILE A 445 -25.80 -36.94 26.95
CA ILE A 445 -26.91 -37.37 27.87
C ILE A 445 -28.16 -36.65 27.43
N GLN A 446 -29.24 -37.42 27.23
CA GLN A 446 -30.54 -36.88 26.86
C GLN A 446 -31.42 -36.74 28.10
N ASN A 447 -31.96 -35.53 28.32
CA ASN A 447 -32.90 -35.21 29.36
C ASN A 447 -34.14 -34.57 28.72
N ALA A 448 -35.22 -35.32 28.55
CA ALA A 448 -36.39 -34.95 27.76
C ALA A 448 -36.01 -34.45 26.34
N ASP A 449 -36.28 -33.20 26.01
CA ASP A 449 -36.00 -32.64 24.70
C ASP A 449 -34.59 -31.99 24.59
N THR A 450 -33.84 -31.96 25.70
CA THR A 450 -32.51 -31.38 25.77
C THR A 450 -31.42 -32.48 25.71
N LEU A 451 -30.42 -32.25 24.88
CA LEU A 451 -29.20 -33.05 24.83
C LEU A 451 -28.09 -32.24 25.51
N THR A 452 -27.53 -32.80 26.61
CA THR A 452 -26.31 -32.25 27.22
C THR A 452 -25.10 -32.97 26.60
N VAL A 453 -24.28 -32.22 25.82
CA VAL A 453 -23.12 -32.71 25.11
C VAL A 453 -21.87 -32.36 25.91
N TYR A 454 -21.07 -33.35 26.26
CA TYR A 454 -19.81 -33.21 26.97
C TYR A 454 -18.66 -33.15 25.95
N VAL A 455 -18.28 -31.92 25.56
CA VAL A 455 -17.24 -31.69 24.58
C VAL A 455 -15.85 -31.93 25.21
N PRO A 456 -15.03 -32.79 24.65
CA PRO A 456 -13.70 -33.08 25.18
C PRO A 456 -12.71 -31.92 24.97
N SER A 457 -11.71 -31.79 25.81
CA SER A 457 -10.76 -30.68 25.84
C SER A 457 -9.92 -30.53 24.58
N ARG A 458 -9.86 -31.53 23.71
CA ARG A 458 -9.21 -31.43 22.39
C ARG A 458 -9.96 -30.51 21.43
N ARG A 459 -11.29 -30.34 21.61
CA ARG A 459 -12.14 -29.47 20.80
C ARG A 459 -12.41 -28.14 21.54
N LYS A 460 -11.34 -27.32 21.64
CA LYS A 460 -11.41 -26.01 22.30
C LYS A 460 -12.17 -24.96 21.50
N ASP A 461 -12.39 -25.21 20.24
CA ASP A 461 -13.20 -24.42 19.32
C ASP A 461 -14.70 -24.49 19.66
N ILE A 462 -15.16 -25.54 20.36
CA ILE A 462 -16.55 -25.74 20.67
C ILE A 462 -16.84 -25.25 22.10
N SER A 463 -17.50 -24.10 22.20
CA SER A 463 -17.80 -23.45 23.49
C SER A 463 -19.25 -23.05 23.65
N ILE A 464 -20.00 -22.92 22.57
CA ILE A 464 -21.42 -22.54 22.54
C ILE A 464 -22.21 -23.53 21.69
N LYS A 465 -23.53 -23.45 21.79
CA LYS A 465 -24.45 -24.35 21.06
C LYS A 465 -24.36 -24.19 19.53
N GLU A 466 -24.01 -23.01 19.05
CA GLU A 466 -23.82 -22.75 17.62
C GLU A 466 -22.66 -23.57 17.06
N ASP A 467 -21.59 -23.75 17.83
CA ASP A 467 -20.46 -24.61 17.44
C ASP A 467 -20.89 -26.08 17.31
N LEU A 468 -21.80 -26.55 18.24
CA LEU A 468 -22.37 -27.88 18.13
C LEU A 468 -23.26 -28.04 16.89
N ILE A 469 -23.97 -26.99 16.48
CA ILE A 469 -24.78 -26.99 15.26
C ILE A 469 -23.89 -27.11 14.03
N GLU A 470 -22.74 -26.46 14.01
CA GLU A 470 -21.73 -26.62 12.95
C GLU A 470 -21.25 -28.07 12.85
N GLU A 471 -20.93 -28.68 13.97
CA GLU A 471 -20.51 -30.10 14.00
C GLU A 471 -21.56 -31.03 13.40
N ILE A 472 -22.85 -30.80 13.74
CA ILE A 472 -23.94 -31.59 13.16
C ILE A 472 -24.02 -31.35 11.65
N ALA A 473 -23.95 -30.10 11.20
CA ALA A 473 -24.11 -29.75 9.78
C ALA A 473 -22.96 -30.35 8.93
N ARG A 474 -21.71 -30.26 9.40
CA ARG A 474 -20.55 -30.74 8.66
C ARG A 474 -20.49 -32.29 8.57
N ILE A 475 -20.83 -33.00 9.66
CA ILE A 475 -20.84 -34.49 9.69
C ILE A 475 -22.05 -35.03 8.91
N TYR A 476 -23.22 -34.43 9.07
CA TYR A 476 -24.39 -34.78 8.26
C TYR A 476 -24.15 -34.51 6.76
N GLY A 477 -23.37 -33.50 6.44
CA GLY A 477 -22.94 -33.09 5.11
C GLY A 477 -23.74 -31.89 4.58
N TYR A 478 -23.05 -30.81 4.29
CA TYR A 478 -23.62 -29.60 3.70
C TYR A 478 -24.31 -29.87 2.35
N ASP A 479 -23.86 -30.87 1.58
CA ASP A 479 -24.47 -31.26 0.32
C ASP A 479 -25.91 -31.83 0.50
N ASN A 480 -26.27 -32.25 1.70
CA ASN A 480 -27.61 -32.76 2.03
C ASN A 480 -28.58 -31.65 2.44
N ILE A 481 -28.11 -30.41 2.54
CA ILE A 481 -28.95 -29.25 2.86
C ILE A 481 -29.79 -28.86 1.63
N PRO A 482 -31.13 -28.95 1.68
CA PRO A 482 -31.93 -28.55 0.54
C PRO A 482 -31.89 -27.04 0.33
N SER A 483 -31.72 -26.63 -0.92
CA SER A 483 -31.87 -25.22 -1.27
C SER A 483 -33.32 -24.79 -1.14
N THR A 484 -33.64 -23.94 -0.19
CA THR A 484 -35.00 -23.43 0.03
C THR A 484 -35.04 -21.92 -0.10
N LEU A 485 -36.20 -21.40 -0.48
CA LEU A 485 -36.39 -19.95 -0.41
C LEU A 485 -36.55 -19.52 1.05
N PRO A 486 -36.02 -18.35 1.44
CA PRO A 486 -36.26 -17.80 2.76
C PRO A 486 -37.76 -17.65 3.02
N VAL A 487 -38.22 -18.13 4.17
CA VAL A 487 -39.57 -17.91 4.67
C VAL A 487 -39.52 -16.75 5.65
N PHE A 488 -40.30 -15.72 5.37
CA PHE A 488 -40.41 -14.54 6.23
C PHE A 488 -41.81 -14.49 6.79
N ASP A 489 -41.95 -14.29 8.10
CA ASP A 489 -43.23 -14.08 8.76
C ASP A 489 -43.88 -12.76 8.33
N ASP A 490 -43.06 -11.77 8.00
CA ASP A 490 -43.50 -10.49 7.49
C ASP A 490 -42.85 -10.19 6.13
N VAL A 491 -43.64 -9.89 5.12
CA VAL A 491 -43.17 -9.39 3.83
C VAL A 491 -42.94 -7.90 3.94
N THR A 492 -41.71 -7.50 4.17
CA THR A 492 -41.34 -6.09 4.03
C THR A 492 -41.07 -5.80 2.57
N SER A 493 -41.75 -4.78 2.00
CA SER A 493 -41.40 -4.32 0.65
C SER A 493 -39.96 -3.80 0.65
N GLY A 494 -39.11 -4.43 -0.13
CA GLY A 494 -37.74 -3.99 -0.30
C GLY A 494 -37.71 -2.59 -0.89
N LYS A 495 -36.96 -1.68 -0.26
CA LYS A 495 -36.67 -0.36 -0.81
C LYS A 495 -35.21 0.00 -0.52
N LEU A 496 -34.68 0.90 -1.31
CA LEU A 496 -33.37 1.47 -1.02
C LEU A 496 -33.48 2.35 0.23
N THR A 497 -32.46 2.32 1.07
CA THR A 497 -32.26 3.35 2.09
C THR A 497 -32.01 4.69 1.41
N ASP A 498 -32.22 5.80 2.15
CA ASP A 498 -31.93 7.14 1.63
C ASP A 498 -30.48 7.26 1.12
N ARG A 499 -29.52 6.76 1.91
CA ARG A 499 -28.10 6.74 1.50
C ARG A 499 -27.88 5.94 0.20
N GLN A 500 -28.48 4.77 0.07
CA GLN A 500 -28.35 3.96 -1.14
C GLN A 500 -28.96 4.66 -2.36
N TYR A 501 -30.10 5.32 -2.20
CA TYR A 501 -30.74 6.10 -3.25
C TYR A 501 -29.84 7.26 -3.69
N LYS A 502 -29.34 8.07 -2.75
CA LYS A 502 -28.42 9.17 -3.01
C LYS A 502 -27.14 8.68 -3.69
N THR A 503 -26.54 7.59 -3.18
CA THR A 503 -25.32 7.02 -3.75
C THR A 503 -25.54 6.60 -5.21
N ARG A 504 -26.66 5.95 -5.51
CA ARG A 504 -27.02 5.57 -6.88
C ARG A 504 -27.18 6.82 -7.76
N THR A 505 -27.89 7.82 -7.27
CA THR A 505 -28.08 9.09 -7.98
C THR A 505 -26.74 9.79 -8.29
N VAL A 506 -25.81 9.81 -7.34
CA VAL A 506 -24.47 10.41 -7.56
C VAL A 506 -23.71 9.63 -8.64
N LYS A 507 -23.67 8.30 -8.55
CA LYS A 507 -22.99 7.46 -9.55
C LYS A 507 -23.58 7.66 -10.95
N GLU A 508 -24.90 7.56 -11.10
CA GLU A 508 -25.59 7.78 -12.38
C GLU A 508 -25.34 9.19 -12.94
N THR A 509 -25.23 10.19 -12.05
CA THR A 509 -24.93 11.58 -12.45
C THR A 509 -23.51 11.70 -13.00
N LEU A 510 -22.52 11.13 -12.32
CA LEU A 510 -21.13 11.17 -12.74
C LEU A 510 -20.89 10.36 -14.02
N GLU A 511 -21.49 9.17 -14.13
CA GLU A 511 -21.45 8.37 -15.34
C GLU A 511 -22.13 9.07 -16.52
N GLY A 512 -23.28 9.72 -16.28
CA GLY A 512 -23.98 10.58 -17.25
C GLY A 512 -23.17 11.80 -17.67
N ALA A 513 -22.29 12.31 -16.81
CA ALA A 513 -21.31 13.36 -17.12
C ALA A 513 -20.05 12.80 -17.82
N GLY A 514 -19.99 11.49 -18.07
CA GLY A 514 -18.92 10.83 -18.80
C GLY A 514 -17.69 10.46 -17.97
N LEU A 515 -17.81 10.40 -16.65
CA LEU A 515 -16.75 9.88 -15.79
C LEU A 515 -16.92 8.36 -15.62
N ASN A 516 -15.82 7.65 -15.42
CA ASN A 516 -15.79 6.23 -15.09
C ASN A 516 -15.42 6.04 -13.63
N GLN A 517 -16.06 5.09 -12.96
CA GLN A 517 -15.71 4.75 -11.57
C GLN A 517 -14.35 4.07 -11.54
N ALA A 518 -13.51 4.52 -10.61
CA ALA A 518 -12.27 3.86 -10.23
C ALA A 518 -12.39 3.34 -8.80
N ILE A 519 -11.63 2.31 -8.48
CA ILE A 519 -11.42 1.80 -7.13
C ILE A 519 -9.92 1.67 -6.96
N THR A 520 -9.37 2.43 -6.05
CA THR A 520 -7.93 2.49 -5.82
C THR A 520 -7.55 2.00 -4.43
N TYR A 521 -6.25 1.78 -4.21
CA TYR A 521 -5.75 1.32 -2.92
C TYR A 521 -5.97 2.34 -1.80
N SER A 522 -6.26 1.85 -0.59
CA SER A 522 -6.34 2.70 0.61
C SER A 522 -4.96 3.05 1.19
N LEU A 523 -3.91 2.38 0.74
CA LEU A 523 -2.54 2.59 1.18
C LEU A 523 -1.75 3.37 0.14
N VAL A 524 -1.07 4.40 0.59
CA VAL A 524 -0.15 5.26 -0.18
C VAL A 524 1.24 5.24 0.45
N SER A 525 2.22 5.85 -0.19
CA SER A 525 3.51 6.11 0.47
C SER A 525 3.35 7.16 1.58
N LYS A 526 4.23 7.13 2.55
CA LYS A 526 4.22 8.07 3.68
C LYS A 526 4.31 9.53 3.22
N ASP A 527 5.05 9.79 2.15
CA ASP A 527 5.26 11.14 1.60
C ASP A 527 3.99 11.70 0.96
N HIS A 528 3.16 10.83 0.37
CA HIS A 528 1.91 11.20 -0.30
C HIS A 528 0.66 11.11 0.57
N ALA A 529 0.79 10.63 1.80
CA ALA A 529 -0.38 10.39 2.67
C ALA A 529 -1.19 11.64 3.01
N LYS A 530 -0.55 12.82 3.02
CA LYS A 530 -1.16 14.12 3.32
C LYS A 530 -1.39 15.01 2.09
N ASP A 531 -1.08 14.53 0.91
CA ASP A 531 -1.28 15.32 -0.30
C ASP A 531 -2.78 15.55 -0.50
N PHE A 532 -3.15 16.80 -0.80
CA PHE A 532 -4.53 17.28 -0.97
C PHE A 532 -5.44 17.16 0.26
N ALA A 533 -4.93 16.80 1.43
CA ALA A 533 -5.76 16.68 2.63
C ALA A 533 -6.39 18.05 2.99
N LEU A 534 -7.71 18.05 3.17
CA LEU A 534 -8.46 19.25 3.59
C LEU A 534 -8.11 19.70 5.02
N GLN A 535 -7.63 18.78 5.85
CA GLN A 535 -7.28 19.01 7.25
C GLN A 535 -5.93 18.37 7.56
N GLU A 536 -5.08 19.07 8.27
CA GLU A 536 -3.84 18.50 8.79
C GLU A 536 -4.14 17.64 10.02
N ARG A 537 -4.09 16.33 9.85
CA ARG A 537 -4.28 15.35 10.93
C ARG A 537 -3.16 14.29 10.89
N PRO A 538 -2.93 13.58 12.01
CA PRO A 538 -1.95 12.50 12.05
C PRO A 538 -2.22 11.43 10.99
N THR A 539 -1.16 10.91 10.39
CA THR A 539 -1.22 9.77 9.46
C THR A 539 -1.11 8.45 10.23
N ILE A 540 -1.60 7.38 9.62
CA ILE A 540 -1.57 6.03 10.18
C ILE A 540 -0.74 5.16 9.26
N SER A 541 0.40 4.69 9.76
CA SER A 541 1.26 3.78 9.00
C SER A 541 1.13 2.36 9.51
N LEU A 542 1.25 1.38 8.60
CA LEU A 542 1.30 -0.03 8.96
C LEU A 542 2.60 -0.34 9.71
N LEU A 543 2.53 -1.25 10.69
CA LEU A 543 3.70 -1.71 11.45
C LEU A 543 4.69 -2.48 10.56
N MET A 544 4.17 -3.29 9.63
CA MET A 544 4.95 -4.09 8.70
C MET A 544 4.33 -3.98 7.30
N PRO A 545 4.63 -2.91 6.55
CA PRO A 545 4.09 -2.75 5.20
C PRO A 545 4.78 -3.70 4.22
N MET A 546 4.04 -4.19 3.23
CA MET A 546 4.59 -5.02 2.14
C MET A 546 5.54 -4.23 1.23
N SER A 547 5.36 -2.91 1.13
CA SER A 547 6.24 -1.99 0.39
C SER A 547 6.14 -0.57 0.95
N GLU A 548 7.16 0.25 0.73
CA GLU A 548 7.14 1.67 1.10
C GLU A 548 6.04 2.45 0.36
N ALA A 549 5.76 2.07 -0.89
CA ALA A 549 4.72 2.69 -1.70
C ALA A 549 3.30 2.49 -1.13
N HIS A 550 3.09 1.45 -0.33
CA HIS A 550 1.79 1.09 0.26
C HIS A 550 1.93 0.89 1.77
N SER A 551 2.43 1.91 2.47
CA SER A 551 2.78 1.84 3.90
C SER A 551 1.87 2.63 4.82
N THR A 552 1.09 3.57 4.29
CA THR A 552 0.35 4.56 5.09
C THR A 552 -1.05 4.73 4.55
N LEU A 553 -2.04 4.83 5.43
CA LEU A 553 -3.44 5.04 5.04
C LEU A 553 -3.62 6.46 4.47
N ARG A 554 -4.34 6.56 3.36
CA ARG A 554 -4.59 7.79 2.60
C ARG A 554 -5.51 8.76 3.34
N GLN A 555 -5.24 10.07 3.22
CA GLN A 555 -6.12 11.16 3.68
C GLN A 555 -6.84 11.86 2.52
N SER A 556 -6.58 11.46 1.28
CA SER A 556 -7.23 11.89 0.05
C SER A 556 -7.28 10.75 -0.95
N LEU A 557 -8.25 10.76 -1.86
CA LEU A 557 -8.35 9.80 -2.97
C LEU A 557 -7.50 10.22 -4.17
N LEU A 558 -7.14 11.49 -4.26
CA LEU A 558 -6.49 12.08 -5.43
C LEU A 558 -5.11 11.51 -5.77
N PRO A 559 -4.21 11.16 -4.83
CA PRO A 559 -2.91 10.61 -5.20
C PRO A 559 -3.01 9.40 -6.13
N HIS A 560 -3.87 8.44 -5.81
CA HIS A 560 -4.06 7.27 -6.65
C HIS A 560 -4.89 7.53 -7.91
N LEU A 561 -5.82 8.49 -7.89
CA LEU A 561 -6.53 8.90 -9.10
C LEU A 561 -5.57 9.59 -10.09
N ILE A 562 -4.60 10.36 -9.60
CA ILE A 562 -3.53 10.95 -10.42
C ILE A 562 -2.67 9.83 -11.03
N GLU A 563 -2.24 8.85 -10.22
CA GLU A 563 -1.48 7.69 -10.68
C GLU A 563 -2.24 6.90 -11.76
N ALA A 564 -3.52 6.59 -11.51
CA ALA A 564 -4.38 5.90 -12.47
C ALA A 564 -4.53 6.70 -13.78
N THR A 565 -4.63 8.02 -13.68
CA THR A 565 -4.71 8.91 -14.85
C THR A 565 -3.39 8.91 -15.63
N THR A 566 -2.27 9.04 -14.93
CA THR A 566 -0.92 8.96 -15.50
C THR A 566 -0.70 7.63 -16.23
N TYR A 567 -1.09 6.53 -15.60
CA TYR A 567 -1.03 5.20 -16.18
C TYR A 567 -1.81 5.11 -17.51
N ASN A 568 -3.01 5.68 -17.56
CA ASN A 568 -3.85 5.69 -18.77
C ASN A 568 -3.26 6.60 -19.86
N VAL A 569 -2.81 7.80 -19.50
CA VAL A 569 -2.23 8.75 -20.45
C VAL A 569 -0.95 8.19 -21.08
N ALA A 570 -0.09 7.53 -20.30
CA ALA A 570 1.11 6.85 -20.81
C ALA A 570 0.77 5.76 -21.83
N ARG A 571 -0.42 5.17 -21.75
CA ARG A 571 -0.96 4.18 -22.71
C ARG A 571 -1.78 4.81 -23.84
N LYS A 572 -1.63 6.11 -24.04
CA LYS A 572 -2.25 6.90 -25.12
C LYS A 572 -3.76 7.14 -24.98
N ASN A 573 -4.35 6.86 -23.82
CA ASN A 573 -5.69 7.28 -23.48
C ASN A 573 -5.64 8.75 -23.05
N LYS A 574 -5.71 9.67 -23.99
CA LYS A 574 -5.50 11.11 -23.73
C LYS A 574 -6.65 11.79 -22.96
N ASN A 575 -7.85 11.26 -23.07
CA ASN A 575 -9.08 11.82 -22.48
C ASN A 575 -9.51 10.92 -21.34
N VAL A 576 -9.06 11.24 -20.12
CA VAL A 576 -9.30 10.42 -18.91
C VAL A 576 -10.20 11.21 -17.97
N ARG A 577 -11.27 10.57 -17.52
CA ARG A 577 -12.25 11.11 -16.58
C ARG A 577 -12.62 9.99 -15.62
N LEU A 578 -12.13 10.09 -14.39
CA LEU A 578 -12.35 9.09 -13.35
C LEU A 578 -12.99 9.72 -12.13
N TYR A 579 -13.76 8.93 -11.40
CA TYR A 579 -14.22 9.27 -10.07
C TYR A 579 -14.11 8.07 -9.13
N GLU A 580 -13.98 8.34 -7.84
CA GLU A 580 -13.98 7.33 -6.79
C GLU A 580 -14.81 7.81 -5.61
N ILE A 581 -15.63 6.91 -5.05
CA ILE A 581 -16.22 7.05 -3.73
C ILE A 581 -15.47 6.05 -2.85
N GLY A 582 -14.71 6.55 -1.88
CA GLY A 582 -13.83 5.73 -1.08
C GLY A 582 -13.53 6.34 0.28
N ARG A 583 -13.00 5.51 1.18
CA ARG A 583 -12.65 5.95 2.53
C ARG A 583 -11.28 6.58 2.58
N VAL A 584 -11.18 7.62 3.40
CA VAL A 584 -9.95 8.26 3.85
C VAL A 584 -9.84 8.12 5.36
N PHE A 585 -8.63 8.21 5.91
CA PHE A 585 -8.36 7.80 7.29
C PHE A 585 -7.57 8.88 8.02
N PHE A 586 -8.07 9.29 9.17
CA PHE A 586 -7.47 10.32 9.99
C PHE A 586 -7.16 9.79 11.39
N GLY A 587 -5.89 9.88 11.80
CA GLY A 587 -5.47 9.44 13.12
C GLY A 587 -5.98 10.34 14.25
N ASN A 588 -6.34 9.73 15.37
CA ASN A 588 -6.81 10.42 16.58
C ASN A 588 -5.82 10.34 17.74
N GLY A 589 -4.80 9.51 17.63
CA GLY A 589 -3.79 9.26 18.65
C GLY A 589 -3.21 7.85 18.55
N LYS A 590 -2.33 7.47 19.48
CA LYS A 590 -1.67 6.14 19.42
C LYS A 590 -2.60 4.97 19.77
N ASP A 591 -3.60 5.22 20.62
CA ASP A 591 -4.44 4.17 21.21
C ASP A 591 -5.93 4.30 20.82
N GLU A 592 -6.25 5.17 19.87
CA GLU A 592 -7.60 5.40 19.37
C GLU A 592 -7.75 4.91 17.92
N LEU A 593 -8.93 4.38 17.62
CA LEU A 593 -9.27 4.04 16.24
C LEU A 593 -9.30 5.30 15.36
N PRO A 594 -8.89 5.20 14.09
CA PRO A 594 -8.96 6.32 13.16
C PRO A 594 -10.41 6.72 12.86
N ASP A 595 -10.58 8.00 12.49
CA ASP A 595 -11.81 8.40 11.81
C ASP A 595 -11.75 7.94 10.37
N GLU A 596 -12.78 7.21 9.95
CA GLU A 596 -12.98 6.76 8.59
C GLU A 596 -14.10 7.58 7.96
N ILE A 597 -13.79 8.39 6.95
CA ILE A 597 -14.74 9.26 6.27
C ILE A 597 -14.81 8.86 4.80
N GLU A 598 -16.00 8.75 4.25
CA GLU A 598 -16.15 8.56 2.79
C GLU A 598 -16.00 9.91 2.05
N TYR A 599 -15.12 9.92 1.08
CA TYR A 599 -14.92 11.03 0.16
C TYR A 599 -15.38 10.65 -1.24
N LEU A 600 -15.82 11.65 -1.98
CA LEU A 600 -16.06 11.59 -3.42
C LEU A 600 -15.00 12.44 -4.10
N SER A 601 -14.18 11.83 -4.95
CA SER A 601 -13.17 12.55 -5.72
C SER A 601 -13.32 12.28 -7.20
N GLY A 602 -12.90 13.23 -8.02
CA GLY A 602 -12.85 13.08 -9.46
C GLY A 602 -11.64 13.77 -10.08
N ILE A 603 -11.21 13.25 -11.21
CA ILE A 603 -10.10 13.75 -12.01
C ILE A 603 -10.49 13.76 -13.49
N LEU A 604 -10.22 14.87 -14.17
CA LEU A 604 -10.57 15.08 -15.56
C LEU A 604 -9.39 15.69 -16.30
N THR A 605 -8.98 15.07 -17.42
CA THR A 605 -7.92 15.59 -18.29
C THR A 605 -8.22 15.32 -19.76
N GLY A 606 -7.71 16.17 -20.63
CA GLY A 606 -7.86 16.06 -22.08
C GLY A 606 -9.06 16.82 -22.64
N GLU A 607 -9.74 16.26 -23.61
CA GLU A 607 -10.89 16.86 -24.30
C GLU A 607 -12.19 16.30 -23.70
N TYR A 608 -13.12 17.19 -23.34
CA TYR A 608 -14.45 16.80 -22.84
C TYR A 608 -15.38 16.39 -23.97
N VAL A 609 -15.43 17.19 -25.03
CA VAL A 609 -16.19 16.91 -26.24
C VAL A 609 -15.23 16.63 -27.38
N VAL A 610 -15.35 15.44 -27.96
CA VAL A 610 -14.63 15.06 -29.18
C VAL A 610 -15.64 14.72 -30.27
N ASN A 611 -15.86 15.65 -31.18
CA ASN A 611 -16.69 15.40 -32.35
C ASN A 611 -15.81 15.43 -33.60
N THR A 612 -15.31 14.26 -33.97
CA THR A 612 -14.28 14.08 -35.01
C THR A 612 -14.72 14.55 -36.40
N TRP A 613 -15.97 14.32 -36.79
CA TRP A 613 -16.44 14.64 -38.12
C TRP A 613 -16.91 16.11 -38.26
N GLN A 614 -17.35 16.73 -37.15
CA GLN A 614 -17.73 18.16 -37.13
C GLN A 614 -16.54 19.07 -36.79
N GLY A 615 -15.40 18.51 -36.42
CA GLY A 615 -14.21 19.24 -36.00
C GLY A 615 -14.35 20.01 -34.68
N LYS A 616 -15.43 19.75 -33.91
CA LYS A 616 -15.63 20.38 -32.61
C LYS A 616 -14.83 19.67 -31.56
N LYS A 617 -14.02 20.43 -30.85
CA LYS A 617 -13.23 19.99 -29.70
C LYS A 617 -13.41 20.98 -28.58
N GLU A 618 -13.64 20.48 -27.41
CA GLU A 618 -13.73 21.26 -26.19
C GLU A 618 -12.77 20.66 -25.15
N GLU A 619 -11.74 21.41 -24.79
CA GLU A 619 -10.80 20.99 -23.76
C GLU A 619 -11.46 21.15 -22.38
N ILE A 620 -11.10 20.23 -21.46
CA ILE A 620 -11.55 20.30 -20.08
C ILE A 620 -10.95 21.55 -19.43
N ASP A 621 -11.81 22.32 -18.81
CA ASP A 621 -11.46 23.53 -18.07
C ASP A 621 -12.04 23.51 -16.63
N PHE A 622 -11.82 24.57 -15.89
CA PHE A 622 -12.34 24.72 -14.53
C PHE A 622 -13.87 24.66 -14.48
N PHE A 623 -14.54 25.24 -15.46
CA PHE A 623 -16.00 25.33 -15.47
C PHE A 623 -16.66 23.99 -15.79
N ILE A 624 -16.01 23.17 -16.60
CA ILE A 624 -16.46 21.79 -16.85
C ILE A 624 -16.35 20.97 -15.56
N ALA A 625 -15.22 21.04 -14.86
CA ALA A 625 -15.04 20.32 -13.59
C ALA A 625 -16.03 20.80 -12.51
N LYS A 626 -16.20 22.13 -12.39
CA LYS A 626 -17.19 22.73 -11.49
C LYS A 626 -18.61 22.31 -11.89
N GLY A 627 -18.93 22.28 -13.18
CA GLY A 627 -20.24 21.87 -13.69
C GLY A 627 -20.59 20.42 -13.36
N VAL A 628 -19.60 19.52 -13.27
CA VAL A 628 -19.80 18.15 -12.76
C VAL A 628 -20.22 18.18 -11.29
N VAL A 629 -19.55 18.99 -10.47
CA VAL A 629 -19.89 19.17 -9.05
C VAL A 629 -21.26 19.81 -8.88
N ASP A 630 -21.57 20.88 -9.64
CA ASP A 630 -22.89 21.52 -9.66
C ASP A 630 -24.00 20.53 -10.01
N ARG A 631 -23.75 19.63 -10.96
CA ARG A 631 -24.73 18.63 -11.37
C ARG A 631 -25.06 17.63 -10.26
N ILE A 632 -24.07 17.27 -9.43
CA ILE A 632 -24.31 16.44 -8.25
C ILE A 632 -25.21 17.19 -7.26
N ALA A 633 -24.88 18.45 -6.97
CA ALA A 633 -25.66 19.30 -6.09
C ALA A 633 -27.13 19.41 -6.56
N GLU A 634 -27.34 19.71 -7.84
CA GLU A 634 -28.65 19.80 -8.47
C GLU A 634 -29.46 18.51 -8.31
N LYS A 635 -28.81 17.35 -8.58
CA LYS A 635 -29.48 16.04 -8.51
C LYS A 635 -29.85 15.62 -7.09
N LEU A 636 -29.05 16.04 -6.11
CA LEU A 636 -29.31 15.79 -4.70
C LEU A 636 -30.09 16.92 -4.02
N ASN A 637 -30.45 17.97 -4.77
CA ASN A 637 -31.07 19.19 -4.24
C ASN A 637 -30.29 19.80 -3.06
N LEU A 638 -28.96 19.89 -3.24
CA LEU A 638 -28.03 20.50 -2.29
C LEU A 638 -27.65 21.91 -2.81
N ASP A 639 -27.41 22.83 -1.88
CA ASP A 639 -26.98 24.19 -2.21
C ASP A 639 -25.47 24.32 -1.92
N PHE A 640 -24.65 24.19 -2.98
CA PHE A 640 -23.20 24.37 -2.89
C PHE A 640 -22.82 25.84 -3.12
N THR A 641 -21.99 26.34 -2.22
CA THR A 641 -21.38 27.67 -2.38
C THR A 641 -19.88 27.51 -2.65
N TYR A 642 -19.33 28.44 -3.43
CA TYR A 642 -17.94 28.41 -3.88
C TYR A 642 -17.20 29.67 -3.47
N LYS A 643 -15.99 29.51 -2.96
CA LYS A 643 -15.09 30.62 -2.62
C LYS A 643 -13.70 30.32 -3.16
N ALA A 644 -13.03 31.33 -3.73
CA ALA A 644 -11.64 31.17 -4.10
C ALA A 644 -10.80 30.76 -2.89
N GLY A 645 -9.93 29.77 -3.05
CA GLY A 645 -9.11 29.23 -1.97
C GLY A 645 -7.84 28.58 -2.47
N GLU A 646 -6.98 28.19 -1.56
CA GLU A 646 -5.71 27.57 -1.86
C GLU A 646 -5.65 26.18 -1.22
N ILE A 647 -5.33 25.17 -2.03
CA ILE A 647 -5.07 23.80 -1.59
C ILE A 647 -3.67 23.41 -2.09
N LYS A 648 -2.87 22.86 -1.22
CA LYS A 648 -1.53 22.36 -1.59
C LYS A 648 -1.64 21.33 -2.72
N GLY A 649 -0.91 21.52 -3.79
CA GLY A 649 -0.97 20.65 -4.98
C GLY A 649 -1.93 21.11 -6.06
N LEU A 650 -2.73 22.17 -5.83
CA LEU A 650 -3.59 22.80 -6.82
C LEU A 650 -3.08 24.17 -7.26
N HIS A 651 -3.60 24.65 -8.39
CA HIS A 651 -3.26 25.95 -8.95
C HIS A 651 -3.87 27.07 -8.09
N PRO A 652 -3.07 28.01 -7.53
CA PRO A 652 -3.57 28.99 -6.54
C PRO A 652 -4.64 29.95 -7.10
N GLY A 653 -4.64 30.20 -8.40
CA GLY A 653 -5.63 31.09 -9.04
C GLY A 653 -6.79 30.36 -9.72
N ARG A 654 -6.88 29.02 -9.61
CA ARG A 654 -7.92 28.20 -10.24
C ARG A 654 -8.39 27.09 -9.33
N THR A 655 -8.60 27.45 -8.06
CA THR A 655 -9.10 26.54 -7.01
C THR A 655 -10.23 27.24 -6.29
N ALA A 656 -11.31 26.51 -6.07
CA ALA A 656 -12.44 26.94 -5.26
C ALA A 656 -12.70 25.92 -4.14
N ILE A 657 -12.91 26.43 -2.94
CA ILE A 657 -13.43 25.68 -1.81
C ILE A 657 -14.93 25.53 -1.97
N VAL A 658 -15.44 24.35 -1.76
CA VAL A 658 -16.87 24.01 -1.82
C VAL A 658 -17.43 23.94 -0.41
N SER A 659 -18.50 24.66 -0.17
CA SER A 659 -19.21 24.63 1.14
C SER A 659 -20.65 24.20 0.93
N LEU A 660 -21.18 23.50 1.94
CA LEU A 660 -22.57 23.07 2.08
C LEU A 660 -23.09 23.54 3.44
N GLU A 661 -24.20 24.30 3.45
CA GLU A 661 -24.77 24.88 4.66
C GLU A 661 -23.74 25.68 5.49
N GLY A 662 -22.81 26.36 4.81
CA GLY A 662 -21.76 27.16 5.45
C GLY A 662 -20.57 26.37 6.00
N LYS A 663 -20.56 25.03 5.90
CA LYS A 663 -19.43 24.17 6.26
C LYS A 663 -18.62 23.83 5.00
N GLU A 664 -17.32 24.03 5.06
CA GLU A 664 -16.41 23.57 4.00
C GLU A 664 -16.43 22.05 3.93
N ILE A 665 -16.77 21.50 2.74
CA ILE A 665 -16.87 20.08 2.49
C ILE A 665 -15.86 19.58 1.44
N GLY A 666 -15.13 20.45 0.80
CA GLY A 666 -14.18 20.05 -0.22
C GLY A 666 -13.72 21.17 -1.15
N PHE A 667 -13.24 20.78 -2.30
CA PHE A 667 -12.70 21.70 -3.28
C PHE A 667 -12.89 21.21 -4.71
N VAL A 668 -12.75 22.13 -5.67
CA VAL A 668 -12.60 21.88 -7.11
C VAL A 668 -11.50 22.78 -7.65
N GLY A 669 -10.58 22.27 -8.47
CA GLY A 669 -9.49 23.10 -8.99
C GLY A 669 -8.66 22.42 -10.07
N GLU A 670 -7.76 23.22 -10.66
CA GLU A 670 -6.73 22.74 -11.58
C GLU A 670 -5.55 22.18 -10.77
N LEU A 671 -5.06 21.02 -11.16
CA LEU A 671 -3.82 20.45 -10.59
C LEU A 671 -2.66 21.43 -10.82
N HIS A 672 -1.80 21.60 -9.82
CA HIS A 672 -0.66 22.52 -9.97
C HIS A 672 0.17 22.14 -11.20
N PRO A 673 0.53 23.11 -12.07
CA PRO A 673 1.24 22.81 -13.33
C PRO A 673 2.53 22.02 -13.17
N GLN A 674 3.25 22.26 -12.07
CA GLN A 674 4.45 21.50 -11.75
C GLN A 674 4.13 20.03 -11.47
N LEU A 675 3.12 19.77 -10.62
CA LEU A 675 2.70 18.41 -10.29
C LEU A 675 2.12 17.69 -11.51
N ALA A 676 1.39 18.40 -12.38
CA ALA A 676 0.93 17.86 -13.64
C ALA A 676 2.10 17.46 -14.55
N ALA A 677 3.14 18.30 -14.65
CA ALA A 677 4.33 18.01 -15.43
C ALA A 677 5.15 16.85 -14.87
N GLU A 678 5.28 16.74 -13.54
CA GLU A 678 5.94 15.62 -12.87
C GLU A 678 5.26 14.26 -13.16
N ASN A 679 3.95 14.30 -13.46
CA ASN A 679 3.14 13.14 -13.82
C ASN A 679 2.86 13.01 -15.33
N ASP A 680 3.58 13.74 -16.19
CA ASP A 680 3.37 13.76 -17.64
C ASP A 680 1.91 14.08 -18.05
N LEU A 681 1.20 14.80 -17.20
CA LEU A 681 -0.17 15.22 -17.45
C LEU A 681 -0.22 16.63 -18.05
N LYS A 682 -1.18 16.86 -18.93
CA LYS A 682 -1.58 18.21 -19.38
C LYS A 682 -2.41 18.90 -18.28
N ARG A 683 -3.10 19.99 -18.65
CA ARG A 683 -4.08 20.59 -17.74
C ARG A 683 -5.06 19.54 -17.25
N THR A 684 -5.11 19.37 -15.95
CA THR A 684 -5.93 18.36 -15.28
C THR A 684 -6.69 19.03 -14.16
N TYR A 685 -7.96 18.74 -14.08
CA TYR A 685 -8.86 19.30 -13.07
C TYR A 685 -9.32 18.21 -12.15
N VAL A 686 -9.42 18.54 -10.86
CA VAL A 686 -9.79 17.61 -9.81
C VAL A 686 -10.84 18.22 -8.89
N PHE A 687 -11.62 17.38 -8.28
CA PHE A 687 -12.46 17.75 -7.14
C PHE A 687 -12.40 16.66 -6.07
N GLU A 688 -12.58 17.07 -4.83
CA GLU A 688 -12.73 16.14 -3.71
C GLU A 688 -13.72 16.74 -2.71
N LEU A 689 -14.69 15.92 -2.27
CA LEU A 689 -15.81 16.32 -1.43
C LEU A 689 -15.99 15.31 -0.29
N ASP A 690 -16.29 15.79 0.92
CA ASP A 690 -16.74 14.98 2.04
C ASP A 690 -18.11 14.38 1.70
N TYR A 691 -18.09 13.12 1.32
CA TYR A 691 -19.28 12.39 0.87
C TYR A 691 -20.24 12.12 2.02
N ASP A 692 -19.71 11.83 3.21
CA ASP A 692 -20.54 11.62 4.40
C ASP A 692 -21.30 12.88 4.80
N ALA A 693 -20.65 14.05 4.73
CA ALA A 693 -21.32 15.33 4.96
C ALA A 693 -22.45 15.56 3.96
N MET A 694 -22.24 15.26 2.68
CA MET A 694 -23.30 15.37 1.66
C MET A 694 -24.47 14.42 1.92
N MET A 695 -24.19 13.19 2.38
CA MET A 695 -25.24 12.18 2.63
C MET A 695 -26.08 12.47 3.87
N GLN A 696 -25.54 13.24 4.85
CA GLN A 696 -26.24 13.59 6.07
C GLN A 696 -27.29 14.67 5.88
N VAL A 697 -27.13 15.53 4.87
CA VAL A 697 -28.13 16.57 4.58
C VAL A 697 -29.42 15.93 4.06
N ALA A 698 -30.52 16.27 4.67
CA ALA A 698 -31.81 15.81 4.21
C ALA A 698 -32.08 16.32 2.77
N VAL A 699 -32.48 15.42 1.89
CA VAL A 699 -32.92 15.85 0.55
C VAL A 699 -34.18 16.68 0.72
N GLY A 700 -34.10 17.96 0.31
CA GLY A 700 -35.27 18.82 0.29
C GLY A 700 -36.37 18.22 -0.60
N TYR A 701 -37.61 18.40 -0.20
CA TYR A 701 -38.73 18.02 -1.07
C TYR A 701 -38.69 18.84 -2.34
N ILE A 702 -38.84 18.18 -3.50
CA ILE A 702 -39.07 18.87 -4.74
C ILE A 702 -40.46 19.52 -4.65
N ASN A 703 -40.46 20.86 -4.49
CA ASN A 703 -41.72 21.62 -4.52
C ASN A 703 -42.21 21.72 -5.96
N TYR A 704 -43.44 21.36 -6.17
CA TYR A 704 -44.10 21.58 -7.47
C TYR A 704 -44.36 23.07 -7.64
N GLU A 705 -43.78 23.69 -8.69
CA GLU A 705 -44.17 25.01 -9.15
C GLU A 705 -44.99 24.89 -10.42
N PRO A 706 -46.19 25.47 -10.46
CA PRO A 706 -47.02 25.43 -11.66
C PRO A 706 -46.37 26.25 -12.78
N ILE A 707 -46.53 25.74 -14.01
CA ILE A 707 -46.07 26.49 -15.19
C ILE A 707 -46.70 27.90 -15.18
N PRO A 708 -45.87 28.96 -15.32
CA PRO A 708 -46.36 30.33 -15.30
C PRO A 708 -47.38 30.57 -16.41
N LYS A 709 -48.46 31.23 -16.08
CA LYS A 709 -49.51 31.61 -17.06
C LYS A 709 -49.20 32.88 -17.82
N PHE A 710 -48.27 33.69 -17.28
CA PHE A 710 -47.93 34.98 -17.85
C PHE A 710 -46.51 35.00 -18.39
N PRO A 711 -46.20 35.80 -19.46
CA PRO A 711 -44.86 35.84 -20.03
C PRO A 711 -43.90 36.54 -19.10
N GLY A 712 -42.67 36.00 -18.96
CA GLY A 712 -41.57 36.69 -18.30
C GLY A 712 -40.89 37.73 -19.18
N VAL A 713 -40.12 38.63 -18.55
CA VAL A 713 -39.34 39.67 -19.18
C VAL A 713 -37.86 39.47 -18.82
N SER A 714 -36.97 39.45 -19.78
CA SER A 714 -35.52 39.39 -19.55
C SER A 714 -34.88 40.73 -19.75
N ARG A 715 -33.93 41.13 -18.92
CA ARG A 715 -33.06 42.28 -19.02
C ARG A 715 -31.61 41.84 -18.82
N ASP A 716 -30.69 42.41 -19.59
CA ASP A 716 -29.28 42.12 -19.49
C ASP A 716 -28.56 43.35 -18.86
N ILE A 717 -27.66 43.09 -17.93
CA ILE A 717 -26.80 44.07 -17.30
C ILE A 717 -25.35 43.65 -17.59
N ALA A 718 -24.55 44.60 -18.08
CA ALA A 718 -23.10 44.41 -18.18
C ALA A 718 -22.43 45.39 -17.23
N MET A 719 -21.55 44.91 -16.40
CA MET A 719 -20.89 45.69 -15.35
C MET A 719 -19.39 45.49 -15.39
N GLU A 720 -18.66 46.58 -15.27
CA GLU A 720 -17.23 46.56 -15.04
C GLU A 720 -16.96 46.48 -13.52
N VAL A 721 -16.33 45.43 -13.07
CA VAL A 721 -16.03 45.21 -11.65
C VAL A 721 -14.56 44.85 -11.48
N LYS A 722 -14.04 44.93 -10.26
CA LYS A 722 -12.67 44.46 -9.95
C LYS A 722 -12.51 43.01 -10.36
N ARG A 723 -11.33 42.67 -10.87
CA ARG A 723 -11.05 41.30 -11.38
C ARG A 723 -11.21 40.21 -10.32
N ASP A 724 -10.86 40.52 -9.07
CA ASP A 724 -10.95 39.61 -7.93
C ASP A 724 -12.37 39.50 -7.33
N MET A 725 -13.32 40.39 -7.74
CA MET A 725 -14.68 40.31 -7.25
C MET A 725 -15.39 39.05 -7.73
N PRO A 726 -15.88 38.18 -6.84
CA PRO A 726 -16.63 37.00 -7.23
C PRO A 726 -17.97 37.40 -7.87
N SER A 727 -18.38 36.68 -8.94
CA SER A 727 -19.71 36.90 -9.54
C SER A 727 -20.86 36.56 -8.56
N SER A 728 -20.63 35.70 -7.57
CA SER A 728 -21.60 35.41 -6.52
C SER A 728 -21.99 36.65 -5.71
N GLU A 729 -21.03 37.50 -5.35
CA GLU A 729 -21.33 38.74 -4.62
C GLU A 729 -22.26 39.66 -5.43
N LEU A 730 -22.08 39.72 -6.77
CA LEU A 730 -22.98 40.47 -7.65
C LEU A 730 -24.36 39.83 -7.72
N LEU A 731 -24.42 38.51 -7.80
CA LEU A 731 -25.68 37.76 -7.83
C LEU A 731 -26.43 37.89 -6.50
N ASP A 732 -25.75 37.85 -5.38
CA ASP A 732 -26.35 38.05 -4.04
C ASP A 732 -27.00 39.43 -3.93
N ILE A 733 -26.27 40.47 -4.31
CA ILE A 733 -26.80 41.85 -4.34
C ILE A 733 -28.01 41.96 -5.27
N ILE A 734 -27.96 41.37 -6.47
CA ILE A 734 -29.06 41.35 -7.42
C ILE A 734 -30.27 40.63 -6.82
N HIS A 735 -30.09 39.48 -6.18
CA HIS A 735 -31.16 38.72 -5.57
C HIS A 735 -31.78 39.43 -4.38
N GLU A 736 -30.99 40.05 -3.50
CA GLU A 736 -31.48 40.86 -2.37
C GLU A 736 -32.36 42.05 -2.81
N ASN A 737 -32.11 42.58 -3.99
CA ASN A 737 -32.82 43.76 -4.52
C ASN A 737 -33.84 43.45 -5.63
N GLY A 738 -33.94 42.17 -6.03
CA GLY A 738 -34.76 41.69 -7.14
C GLY A 738 -36.26 41.58 -6.84
N GLU A 739 -36.64 41.74 -5.57
CA GLU A 739 -38.00 41.57 -5.07
C GLU A 739 -38.58 40.19 -5.47
N ASP A 740 -39.86 40.02 -5.39
CA ASP A 740 -40.60 38.76 -5.68
C ASP A 740 -40.66 38.40 -7.17
N ILE A 741 -40.40 39.38 -8.05
CA ILE A 741 -40.49 39.19 -9.50
C ILE A 741 -39.20 38.72 -10.15
N LEU A 742 -38.07 38.81 -9.51
CA LEU A 742 -36.80 38.28 -10.03
C LEU A 742 -36.74 36.78 -9.73
N LYS A 743 -36.85 35.95 -10.76
CA LYS A 743 -36.90 34.51 -10.58
C LYS A 743 -35.57 33.81 -10.87
N ASN A 744 -34.79 34.33 -11.80
CA ASN A 744 -33.55 33.70 -12.19
C ASN A 744 -32.54 34.74 -12.69
N THR A 745 -31.26 34.48 -12.39
CA THR A 745 -30.14 35.26 -12.90
C THR A 745 -29.15 34.31 -13.58
N LEU A 746 -28.54 34.74 -14.67
CA LEU A 746 -27.58 33.96 -15.43
C LEU A 746 -26.40 34.83 -15.81
N VAL A 747 -25.21 34.50 -15.31
CA VAL A 747 -23.98 35.08 -15.87
C VAL A 747 -23.74 34.38 -17.22
N PHE A 748 -23.84 35.13 -18.31
CA PHE A 748 -23.73 34.56 -19.64
C PHE A 748 -22.47 34.99 -20.39
N ASP A 749 -21.76 36.02 -19.92
CA ASP A 749 -20.48 36.43 -20.47
C ASP A 749 -19.59 37.05 -19.39
N VAL A 750 -18.30 36.75 -19.44
CA VAL A 750 -17.26 37.39 -18.63
C VAL A 750 -16.12 37.79 -19.57
N TYR A 751 -15.94 39.06 -19.78
CA TYR A 751 -14.92 39.56 -20.66
C TYR A 751 -13.75 40.15 -19.88
N GLU A 752 -12.55 39.69 -20.18
CA GLU A 752 -11.27 40.22 -19.71
C GLU A 752 -10.41 40.52 -20.94
N GLY A 753 -10.33 41.79 -21.37
CA GLY A 753 -9.62 42.14 -22.61
C GLY A 753 -9.32 43.61 -22.77
N GLU A 754 -8.78 43.94 -23.92
CA GLU A 754 -8.14 45.23 -24.26
C GLU A 754 -9.02 46.51 -24.15
N HIS A 755 -10.31 46.35 -23.86
CA HIS A 755 -11.24 47.49 -23.76
C HIS A 755 -11.64 47.83 -22.31
N LEU A 756 -11.05 47.10 -21.33
CA LEU A 756 -11.33 47.33 -19.91
C LEU A 756 -10.15 47.98 -19.21
N GLU A 757 -10.43 48.70 -18.13
CA GLU A 757 -9.37 49.20 -17.24
C GLU A 757 -8.57 48.04 -16.60
N GLU A 758 -7.30 48.32 -16.34
CA GLU A 758 -6.41 47.35 -15.70
C GLU A 758 -6.95 46.92 -14.33
N GLY A 759 -7.01 45.62 -14.08
CA GLY A 759 -7.55 45.06 -12.83
C GLY A 759 -9.09 44.98 -12.80
N LYS A 760 -9.78 45.20 -13.90
CA LYS A 760 -11.23 45.02 -14.02
C LYS A 760 -11.61 43.92 -14.99
N LYS A 761 -12.79 43.33 -14.80
CA LYS A 761 -13.48 42.43 -15.72
C LYS A 761 -14.89 42.96 -15.97
N SER A 762 -15.46 42.70 -17.14
CA SER A 762 -16.87 42.94 -17.44
C SER A 762 -17.66 41.64 -17.22
N VAL A 763 -18.67 41.70 -16.39
CA VAL A 763 -19.58 40.58 -16.12
C VAL A 763 -20.95 40.92 -16.69
N ALA A 764 -21.43 40.07 -17.62
CA ALA A 764 -22.76 40.24 -18.20
C ALA A 764 -23.73 39.23 -17.57
N ILE A 765 -24.79 39.75 -16.99
CA ILE A 765 -25.78 38.99 -16.22
C ILE A 765 -27.15 39.21 -16.84
N ARG A 766 -27.84 38.12 -17.14
CA ARG A 766 -29.25 38.11 -17.55
C ARG A 766 -30.13 37.97 -16.32
N LEU A 767 -31.09 38.88 -16.19
CA LEU A 767 -32.10 38.89 -15.14
C LEU A 767 -33.43 38.49 -15.75
N ASN A 768 -34.05 37.45 -15.23
CA ASN A 768 -35.35 36.99 -15.70
C ASN A 768 -36.42 37.33 -14.65
N TYR A 769 -37.29 38.22 -15.05
CA TYR A 769 -38.42 38.71 -14.24
C TYR A 769 -39.69 37.97 -14.63
N LEU A 770 -40.43 37.51 -13.63
CA LEU A 770 -41.69 36.81 -13.80
C LEU A 770 -42.62 37.06 -12.60
N ASP A 771 -43.86 37.41 -12.88
CA ASP A 771 -44.93 37.39 -11.88
C ASP A 771 -45.84 36.20 -12.17
N THR A 772 -46.09 35.39 -11.16
CA THR A 772 -46.89 34.15 -11.29
C THR A 772 -48.40 34.44 -11.27
N GLU A 773 -48.80 35.64 -10.79
CA GLU A 773 -50.20 35.99 -10.58
C GLU A 773 -50.69 37.02 -11.62
N ASN A 774 -49.79 37.87 -12.14
CA ASN A 774 -50.16 38.97 -13.03
C ASN A 774 -49.19 39.10 -14.23
N THR A 775 -49.67 39.75 -15.28
CA THR A 775 -48.78 40.18 -16.38
C THR A 775 -47.88 41.31 -15.90
N LEU A 776 -46.55 41.15 -16.11
CA LEU A 776 -45.57 42.16 -15.75
C LEU A 776 -45.76 43.41 -16.64
N THR A 777 -45.80 44.59 -16.01
CA THR A 777 -45.75 45.88 -16.71
C THR A 777 -44.29 46.37 -16.81
N ASP A 778 -43.97 47.06 -17.90
CA ASP A 778 -42.62 47.64 -18.07
C ASP A 778 -42.25 48.59 -16.93
N GLU A 779 -43.20 49.30 -16.33
CA GLU A 779 -42.96 50.16 -15.18
C GLU A 779 -42.54 49.42 -13.92
N ARG A 780 -43.15 48.28 -13.63
CA ARG A 780 -42.80 47.42 -12.46
C ARG A 780 -41.41 46.80 -12.66
N VAL A 781 -41.15 46.30 -13.87
CA VAL A 781 -39.82 45.73 -14.18
C VAL A 781 -38.74 46.78 -14.11
N SER A 782 -38.97 47.95 -14.72
CA SER A 782 -37.98 49.04 -14.71
C SER A 782 -37.70 49.54 -13.29
N LYS A 783 -38.70 49.64 -12.43
CA LYS A 783 -38.52 50.08 -11.03
C LYS A 783 -37.58 49.14 -10.26
N VAL A 784 -37.77 47.84 -10.39
CA VAL A 784 -36.92 46.85 -9.72
C VAL A 784 -35.52 46.79 -10.36
N HIS A 785 -35.48 46.86 -11.68
CA HIS A 785 -34.24 46.86 -12.44
C HIS A 785 -33.37 48.09 -12.14
N ASP A 786 -33.97 49.27 -12.11
CA ASP A 786 -33.26 50.51 -11.79
C ASP A 786 -32.76 50.54 -10.34
N LYS A 787 -33.51 49.95 -9.40
CA LYS A 787 -33.07 49.75 -8.00
C LYS A 787 -31.83 48.87 -7.95
N ILE A 788 -31.83 47.75 -8.67
CA ILE A 788 -30.67 46.86 -8.79
C ILE A 788 -29.47 47.63 -9.35
N LEU A 789 -29.68 48.37 -10.45
CA LEU A 789 -28.63 49.16 -11.06
C LEU A 789 -28.07 50.25 -10.14
N GLU A 790 -28.92 50.87 -9.33
CA GLU A 790 -28.51 51.91 -8.38
C GLU A 790 -27.61 51.34 -7.28
N VAL A 791 -27.99 50.18 -6.72
CA VAL A 791 -27.19 49.50 -5.71
C VAL A 791 -25.86 49.01 -6.31
N LEU A 792 -25.88 48.44 -7.50
CA LEU A 792 -24.66 47.96 -8.17
C LEU A 792 -23.73 49.13 -8.53
N LYS A 793 -24.27 50.31 -8.94
CA LYS A 793 -23.46 51.53 -9.17
C LYS A 793 -22.81 52.06 -7.90
N SER A 794 -23.38 51.81 -6.75
CA SER A 794 -22.80 52.23 -5.46
C SER A 794 -21.54 51.46 -5.06
N LEU A 795 -21.28 50.34 -5.70
CA LEU A 795 -20.05 49.55 -5.52
C LEU A 795 -18.82 50.15 -6.25
N ASP A 796 -19.01 51.06 -7.20
CA ASP A 796 -17.98 51.64 -8.07
C ASP A 796 -17.62 53.06 -7.67
N LEU A 797 -16.74 53.21 -6.66
CA LEU A 797 -16.33 54.50 -6.08
C LEU A 797 -14.93 54.94 -6.53
N GLU A 798 -14.47 54.67 -7.74
CA GLU A 798 -13.23 55.29 -8.28
C GLU A 798 -13.37 55.73 -9.72
N SER A 799 -13.13 57.06 -9.91
CA SER A 799 -13.36 57.80 -11.15
C SER A 799 -12.33 57.57 -12.25
N GLU A 800 -12.80 57.57 -13.47
CA GLU A 800 -12.20 57.14 -14.72
C GLU A 800 -11.49 58.21 -15.54
N ASN A 801 -10.56 58.99 -15.06
CA ASN A 801 -9.72 59.80 -15.98
C ASN A 801 -8.26 59.88 -15.51
N PHE A 802 -7.35 59.34 -16.33
CA PHE A 802 -5.91 59.38 -16.10
C PHE A 802 -5.32 60.78 -16.07
N LEU A 803 -5.95 61.73 -16.76
CA LEU A 803 -5.50 63.12 -16.86
C LEU A 803 -6.65 64.05 -16.83
N PHE A 804 -6.58 65.11 -15.98
CA PHE A 804 -7.52 66.19 -15.97
C PHE A 804 -7.47 66.99 -17.34
N GLN A 805 -8.61 67.06 -18.08
CA GLN A 805 -8.76 67.75 -19.32
C GLN A 805 -9.97 68.68 -19.27
N ILE A 806 -9.77 69.93 -19.64
CA ILE A 806 -10.80 71.00 -19.64
C ILE A 806 -11.93 70.75 -20.66
N ARG A 807 -11.67 69.89 -21.67
CA ARG A 807 -12.66 69.39 -22.63
C ARG A 807 -12.53 67.94 -22.89
N LYS A 808 -13.65 67.21 -22.92
CA LYS A 808 -13.67 65.77 -23.23
C LYS A 808 -13.06 65.49 -24.62
N PRO A 809 -11.99 64.78 -24.75
CA PRO A 809 -11.34 64.55 -26.04
C PRO A 809 -12.19 63.59 -26.88
N ARG A 810 -12.12 63.79 -28.23
CA ARG A 810 -12.82 62.88 -29.15
C ARG A 810 -12.21 61.50 -29.24
N LEU A 811 -10.93 61.34 -28.96
CA LEU A 811 -10.20 60.08 -28.81
C LEU A 811 -9.75 60.00 -27.35
N SER A 812 -10.12 58.93 -26.65
CA SER A 812 -9.75 58.70 -25.23
C SER A 812 -8.26 58.45 -25.06
N ASP A 813 -7.75 58.57 -23.84
CA ASP A 813 -6.34 58.25 -23.54
C ASP A 813 -6.05 56.77 -23.77
N LEU A 814 -7.03 55.91 -23.50
CA LEU A 814 -6.95 54.47 -23.77
C LEU A 814 -6.83 54.14 -25.26
N GLU A 815 -7.63 54.80 -26.10
CA GLU A 815 -7.54 54.65 -27.56
C GLU A 815 -6.19 55.14 -28.12
N ILE A 816 -5.56 56.11 -27.49
CA ILE A 816 -4.22 56.56 -27.88
C ILE A 816 -3.17 55.51 -27.49
N VAL A 817 -3.30 54.93 -26.33
CA VAL A 817 -2.43 53.83 -25.90
C VAL A 817 -2.58 52.61 -26.81
N ALA A 818 -3.81 52.22 -27.13
CA ALA A 818 -4.10 51.14 -28.05
C ALA A 818 -3.55 51.42 -29.46
N LEU A 819 -3.71 52.60 -29.95
CA LEU A 819 -3.20 53.05 -31.25
C LEU A 819 -1.64 52.97 -31.29
N ASN A 820 -0.99 53.35 -30.20
CA ASN A 820 0.46 53.27 -30.10
C ASN A 820 0.97 51.83 -30.08
N LEU A 821 0.34 50.98 -29.26
CA LEU A 821 0.71 49.59 -29.19
C LEU A 821 0.46 48.84 -30.49
N THR A 822 -0.64 49.19 -31.20
CA THR A 822 -0.94 48.66 -32.54
C THR A 822 0.11 49.08 -33.55
N SER A 823 0.58 50.35 -33.49
CA SER A 823 1.62 50.84 -34.38
C SER A 823 2.95 50.14 -34.18
N GLU A 824 3.33 49.83 -32.93
CA GLU A 824 4.51 49.06 -32.60
C GLU A 824 4.37 47.57 -33.10
N TYR A 825 3.21 46.97 -32.86
CA TYR A 825 2.92 45.62 -33.37
C TYR A 825 3.01 45.51 -34.89
N MET A 826 2.55 46.55 -35.60
CA MET A 826 2.61 46.62 -37.06
C MET A 826 3.96 47.09 -37.60
N SER A 827 4.97 47.26 -36.75
CA SER A 827 6.30 47.76 -37.10
C SER A 827 6.29 49.08 -37.85
N ILE A 828 5.44 50.02 -37.37
CA ILE A 828 5.32 51.36 -37.94
C ILE A 828 6.26 52.30 -37.18
N ASP A 829 7.39 52.65 -37.77
CA ASP A 829 8.51 53.34 -37.10
C ASP A 829 8.33 54.84 -36.95
N SER A 830 7.29 55.43 -37.52
CA SER A 830 7.05 56.86 -37.38
C SER A 830 5.57 57.23 -37.33
N GLU A 831 5.24 58.25 -36.56
CA GLU A 831 3.91 58.82 -36.51
C GLU A 831 3.44 59.40 -37.91
N TYR A 832 4.34 59.79 -38.78
CA TYR A 832 4.00 60.13 -40.15
C TYR A 832 3.50 58.96 -40.95
N GLN A 833 4.12 57.83 -40.78
CA GLN A 833 3.68 56.60 -41.43
C GLN A 833 2.38 56.09 -40.86
N LEU A 834 2.23 56.14 -39.53
CA LEU A 834 0.97 55.75 -38.85
C LEU A 834 -0.18 56.64 -39.42
N PHE A 835 -0.06 57.96 -39.43
CA PHE A 835 -1.12 58.82 -39.90
C PHE A 835 -1.39 58.71 -41.39
N ARG A 836 -0.53 58.10 -42.20
CA ARG A 836 -0.80 57.80 -43.61
C ARG A 836 -1.74 56.64 -43.76
N ILE A 837 -1.62 55.58 -42.90
CA ILE A 837 -2.35 54.32 -43.02
C ILE A 837 -3.64 54.28 -42.16
N LEU A 838 -3.75 55.15 -41.18
CA LEU A 838 -4.96 55.24 -40.35
C LEU A 838 -6.22 55.46 -41.18
N PRO A 839 -7.36 54.81 -40.85
CA PRO A 839 -8.68 55.10 -41.44
C PRO A 839 -9.09 56.55 -41.28
N SER A 840 -9.92 57.05 -42.22
CA SER A 840 -10.31 58.48 -42.27
C SER A 840 -11.16 58.91 -41.08
N ASP A 841 -11.92 58.00 -40.52
CA ASP A 841 -12.75 58.17 -39.31
C ASP A 841 -11.86 58.47 -38.10
N ILE A 842 -10.81 57.64 -37.85
CA ILE A 842 -9.86 57.84 -36.76
C ILE A 842 -9.02 59.10 -36.97
N LYS A 843 -8.57 59.41 -38.21
CA LYS A 843 -7.83 60.63 -38.53
C LYS A 843 -8.64 61.92 -38.23
N SER A 844 -9.97 61.87 -38.37
CA SER A 844 -10.84 62.95 -38.06
C SER A 844 -11.02 63.28 -36.57
N LEU A 845 -10.66 62.33 -35.69
CA LEU A 845 -10.81 62.43 -34.24
C LEU A 845 -9.61 63.12 -33.54
N ILE A 846 -8.42 63.04 -34.15
CA ILE A 846 -7.19 63.61 -33.56
C ILE A 846 -6.17 64.08 -34.62
N GLU A 847 -5.59 65.23 -34.39
CA GLU A 847 -4.44 65.68 -35.20
C GLU A 847 -3.16 64.97 -34.75
N ARG A 848 -2.27 64.71 -35.70
CA ARG A 848 -0.96 64.07 -35.44
C ARG A 848 -0.13 64.78 -34.36
N SER A 849 -0.10 66.10 -34.34
CA SER A 849 0.61 66.90 -33.32
C SER A 849 0.02 66.71 -31.91
N VAL A 850 -1.29 66.62 -31.83
CA VAL A 850 -2.01 66.35 -30.57
C VAL A 850 -1.82 64.93 -30.12
N TYR A 851 -1.87 63.98 -31.05
CA TYR A 851 -1.54 62.57 -30.78
C TYR A 851 -0.15 62.42 -30.18
N ASN A 852 0.87 63.01 -30.79
CA ASN A 852 2.27 62.88 -30.30
C ASN A 852 2.43 63.49 -28.90
N ARG A 853 1.78 64.61 -28.62
CA ARG A 853 1.86 65.29 -27.33
C ARG A 853 1.17 64.47 -26.24
N ARG A 854 0.03 63.83 -26.52
CA ARG A 854 -0.70 63.01 -25.59
C ARG A 854 -0.01 61.70 -25.41
N LYS A 855 0.50 61.06 -26.46
CA LYS A 855 1.30 59.81 -26.39
C LYS A 855 2.46 59.95 -25.41
N ARG A 856 3.24 61.05 -25.46
CA ARG A 856 4.37 61.30 -24.54
C ARG A 856 3.93 61.42 -23.09
N ARG A 857 2.76 61.98 -22.80
CA ARG A 857 2.23 62.09 -21.44
C ARG A 857 1.71 60.73 -20.92
N LEU A 858 1.31 59.85 -21.80
CA LEU A 858 0.78 58.53 -21.49
C LEU A 858 1.88 57.44 -21.38
N PHE A 859 3.15 57.83 -21.58
CA PHE A 859 4.25 56.88 -21.55
C PHE A 859 4.33 56.04 -20.24
N ILE A 860 4.07 56.68 -19.11
CA ILE A 860 4.06 56.00 -17.78
C ILE A 860 3.00 54.89 -17.75
N HIS A 861 1.84 55.12 -18.33
CA HIS A 861 0.76 54.14 -18.39
C HIS A 861 1.10 53.00 -19.37
N MET A 862 1.73 53.31 -20.50
CA MET A 862 2.22 52.27 -21.44
C MET A 862 3.28 51.37 -20.80
N GLU A 863 4.21 51.94 -20.04
CA GLU A 863 5.21 51.16 -19.30
C GLU A 863 4.59 50.29 -18.22
N ARG A 864 3.53 50.75 -17.54
CA ARG A 864 2.78 49.98 -16.58
C ARG A 864 2.06 48.80 -17.24
N ILE A 865 1.45 48.98 -18.41
CA ILE A 865 0.84 47.90 -19.20
C ILE A 865 1.91 46.90 -19.62
N ARG A 866 3.09 47.37 -20.08
CA ARG A 866 4.19 46.50 -20.44
C ARG A 866 4.65 45.62 -19.27
N LYS A 867 4.78 46.20 -18.06
CA LYS A 867 5.14 45.48 -16.84
C LYS A 867 4.13 44.41 -16.48
N LEU A 868 2.84 44.72 -16.51
CA LEU A 868 1.78 43.74 -16.23
C LEU A 868 1.74 42.62 -17.27
N LEU A 869 1.98 42.95 -18.54
CA LEU A 869 2.11 41.92 -19.58
C LEU A 869 3.35 41.04 -19.33
N ALA A 870 4.46 41.68 -18.97
CA ALA A 870 5.68 40.95 -18.64
C ALA A 870 5.49 39.98 -17.42
N GLU A 871 4.80 40.46 -16.37
CA GLU A 871 4.45 39.62 -15.21
C GLU A 871 3.50 38.46 -15.59
N LYS A 872 2.52 38.73 -16.46
CA LYS A 872 1.56 37.74 -16.93
C LYS A 872 2.22 36.63 -17.77
N PHE A 873 3.23 36.96 -18.57
CA PHE A 873 3.96 36.04 -19.43
C PHE A 873 5.22 35.45 -18.76
N ASN A 874 5.56 35.93 -17.59
CA ASN A 874 6.71 35.48 -16.85
C ASN A 874 6.29 34.40 -15.86
N GLY A 875 6.24 33.16 -16.25
CA GLY A 875 5.97 32.07 -15.33
C GLY A 875 6.83 32.13 -14.05
N SER A 876 6.92 31.13 -13.26
CA SER A 876 7.69 31.04 -12.01
C SER A 876 9.23 31.05 -12.22
N GLU A 877 9.73 31.78 -13.21
CA GLU A 877 11.15 31.78 -13.57
C GLU A 877 12.02 32.50 -12.54
N LYS A 878 13.01 31.81 -12.06
CA LYS A 878 14.07 32.32 -11.17
C LYS A 878 15.31 32.80 -11.91
N TYR A 879 15.33 32.76 -13.25
CA TYR A 879 16.48 33.10 -14.08
C TYR A 879 16.16 34.21 -15.03
N PHE A 880 17.02 35.23 -15.03
CA PHE A 880 16.93 36.37 -15.94
C PHE A 880 18.26 36.66 -16.59
N ILE A 881 18.23 37.33 -17.74
CA ILE A 881 19.41 37.74 -18.52
C ILE A 881 19.51 39.23 -18.50
N VAL A 882 20.65 39.79 -18.14
CA VAL A 882 20.91 41.24 -18.22
C VAL A 882 21.99 41.51 -19.28
N ASP A 883 21.70 42.42 -20.18
CA ASP A 883 22.60 42.84 -21.23
C ASP A 883 22.48 44.33 -21.54
N SER A 884 23.44 44.88 -22.24
CA SER A 884 23.42 46.25 -22.69
C SER A 884 23.67 46.35 -24.20
N MET A 885 22.97 47.27 -24.83
CA MET A 885 23.15 47.57 -26.26
C MET A 885 23.33 49.04 -26.53
N PRO A 886 24.15 49.45 -27.58
CA PRO A 886 24.33 50.84 -27.94
C PRO A 886 23.08 51.39 -28.60
N LEU A 887 22.67 52.60 -28.18
CA LEU A 887 21.65 53.45 -28.82
C LEU A 887 22.33 54.65 -29.46
N GLU A 888 22.64 54.56 -30.76
CA GLU A 888 23.26 55.66 -31.48
C GLU A 888 22.23 56.78 -31.77
N VAL A 889 22.48 57.96 -31.26
CA VAL A 889 21.62 59.15 -31.45
C VAL A 889 21.93 59.83 -32.79
N CYS A 890 23.23 59.88 -33.14
CA CYS A 890 23.65 60.42 -34.41
C CYS A 890 25.05 59.92 -34.79
N LYS A 891 25.42 60.03 -36.06
CA LYS A 891 26.81 59.64 -36.51
C LYS A 891 27.84 60.42 -35.67
N LEU A 892 28.93 59.80 -35.27
CA LEU A 892 29.96 60.38 -34.43
C LEU A 892 30.49 61.71 -34.96
N SER A 893 30.55 61.85 -36.30
CA SER A 893 30.96 63.12 -36.98
C SER A 893 29.99 64.29 -36.79
N ARG A 894 28.78 64.03 -36.31
CA ARG A 894 27.73 65.02 -36.04
C ARG A 894 27.50 65.26 -34.53
N SER A 895 28.24 64.58 -33.65
CA SER A 895 28.07 64.61 -32.19
C SER A 895 28.15 66.02 -31.63
N SER A 896 29.01 66.91 -32.14
CA SER A 896 29.16 68.34 -31.71
C SER A 896 27.96 69.19 -32.03
N ARG A 897 27.10 68.79 -32.98
CA ARG A 897 25.90 69.52 -33.41
C ARG A 897 24.60 68.94 -32.86
N SER A 898 24.66 67.83 -32.11
CA SER A 898 23.47 67.26 -31.57
C SER A 898 22.91 68.11 -30.44
N LYS A 899 21.64 68.38 -30.48
CA LYS A 899 20.87 69.10 -29.43
C LYS A 899 19.95 68.21 -28.61
N ILE A 900 20.08 66.94 -28.78
CA ILE A 900 19.20 65.91 -28.14
C ILE A 900 19.50 65.83 -26.63
N CYS A 901 18.44 65.94 -25.82
CA CYS A 901 18.46 65.80 -24.36
C CYS A 901 19.47 66.73 -23.64
N ARG A 902 19.65 67.94 -24.10
CA ARG A 902 20.51 68.95 -23.45
C ARG A 902 19.80 69.77 -22.38
N GLU A 903 18.57 69.44 -22.07
CA GLU A 903 17.74 70.13 -21.09
C GLU A 903 18.17 69.85 -19.64
N THR A 904 18.89 68.75 -19.42
CA THR A 904 19.46 68.35 -18.11
C THR A 904 20.86 67.73 -18.30
N ASP A 905 21.82 68.15 -17.51
CA ASP A 905 23.22 67.74 -17.68
C ASP A 905 23.45 66.23 -17.60
N TYR A 906 22.69 65.51 -16.79
CA TYR A 906 22.80 64.08 -16.65
C TYR A 906 22.19 63.29 -17.82
N ALA A 907 21.37 63.92 -18.64
CA ALA A 907 20.70 63.26 -19.77
C ALA A 907 21.44 63.53 -21.13
N ILE A 908 22.57 64.20 -21.11
CA ILE A 908 23.32 64.52 -22.34
C ILE A 908 23.97 63.26 -22.88
N PRO A 909 23.73 62.86 -24.17
CA PRO A 909 24.42 61.75 -24.77
C PRO A 909 25.91 62.03 -24.91
N ASN A 910 26.75 60.99 -24.82
CA ASN A 910 28.16 61.13 -24.93
C ASN A 910 28.81 60.07 -25.85
N LYS A 911 30.14 60.05 -25.97
CA LYS A 911 30.83 59.08 -26.80
C LYS A 911 31.05 57.77 -26.01
N GLY A 912 30.67 56.66 -26.64
CA GLY A 912 30.91 55.31 -26.13
C GLY A 912 31.64 54.42 -27.12
N TYR A 913 32.09 53.25 -26.66
CA TYR A 913 32.69 52.23 -27.51
C TYR A 913 31.94 50.93 -27.33
N CYS A 914 31.44 50.36 -28.41
CA CYS A 914 30.82 49.04 -28.42
C CYS A 914 31.85 47.98 -28.78
N ALA A 915 32.23 47.14 -27.81
CA ALA A 915 33.28 46.14 -27.98
C ALA A 915 32.86 44.99 -28.95
N SER A 916 31.58 44.60 -28.92
CA SER A 916 31.05 43.56 -29.82
C SER A 916 31.00 43.97 -31.27
N GLN A 917 30.67 45.25 -31.54
CA GLN A 917 30.66 45.79 -32.92
C GLN A 917 31.95 46.48 -33.33
N LYS A 918 32.93 46.57 -32.41
CA LYS A 918 34.23 47.27 -32.60
C LYS A 918 34.10 48.69 -33.15
N MET A 919 33.08 49.45 -32.70
CA MET A 919 32.79 50.78 -33.15
C MET A 919 32.61 51.77 -32.02
N HIS A 920 33.04 53.04 -32.33
CA HIS A 920 32.67 54.17 -31.46
C HIS A 920 31.34 54.77 -31.92
N TYR A 921 30.51 55.15 -31.01
CA TYR A 921 29.22 55.78 -31.27
C TYR A 921 28.97 56.96 -30.31
N TYR A 922 28.01 57.81 -30.69
CA TYR A 922 27.55 58.91 -29.85
C TYR A 922 26.08 58.73 -29.51
N GLY A 923 25.81 58.54 -28.22
CA GLY A 923 24.43 58.23 -27.81
C GLY A 923 24.35 57.75 -26.38
N TYR A 924 23.56 56.72 -26.19
CA TYR A 924 23.28 56.09 -24.90
C TYR A 924 23.52 54.59 -24.96
N LYS A 925 23.51 53.95 -23.80
CA LYS A 925 23.37 52.51 -23.67
C LYS A 925 21.99 52.16 -23.16
N LEU A 926 21.27 51.25 -23.77
CA LEU A 926 20.09 50.60 -23.26
C LEU A 926 20.49 49.38 -22.47
N HIS A 927 20.22 49.36 -21.20
CA HIS A 927 20.36 48.20 -20.33
C HIS A 927 18.99 47.52 -20.24
N ALA A 928 18.93 46.22 -20.39
CA ALA A 928 17.70 45.47 -20.33
C ALA A 928 17.83 44.19 -19.52
N VAL A 929 16.78 43.81 -18.81
CA VAL A 929 16.66 42.52 -18.15
C VAL A 929 15.48 41.81 -18.80
N CYS A 930 15.74 40.58 -19.29
CA CYS A 930 14.68 39.74 -19.84
C CYS A 930 14.66 38.37 -19.18
N SER A 931 13.52 37.69 -19.24
CA SER A 931 13.42 36.27 -18.82
C SER A 931 14.18 35.37 -19.80
N ALA A 932 14.39 34.12 -19.43
CA ALA A 932 15.03 33.11 -20.28
C ALA A 932 14.23 32.85 -21.59
N GLU A 933 12.94 33.15 -21.56
CA GLU A 933 12.04 33.07 -22.73
C GLU A 933 12.06 34.35 -23.61
N GLY A 934 12.84 35.37 -23.22
CA GLY A 934 13.01 36.58 -24.00
C GLY A 934 11.99 37.71 -23.71
N VAL A 935 11.24 37.61 -22.60
CA VAL A 935 10.29 38.63 -22.19
C VAL A 935 11.01 39.74 -21.42
N PHE A 936 10.99 40.97 -21.92
CA PHE A 936 11.61 42.13 -21.26
C PHE A 936 10.89 42.49 -19.96
N GLN A 937 11.59 42.41 -18.86
CA GLN A 937 11.08 42.72 -17.51
C GLN A 937 11.35 44.16 -17.12
N SER A 938 12.58 44.59 -17.36
CA SER A 938 13.03 45.94 -17.00
C SER A 938 14.04 46.48 -18.03
N PHE A 939 14.04 47.78 -18.21
CA PHE A 939 15.11 48.44 -18.97
C PHE A 939 15.42 49.82 -18.41
N ASP A 940 16.64 50.31 -18.68
CA ASP A 940 17.08 51.65 -18.33
C ASP A 940 18.06 52.15 -19.38
N ILE A 941 18.26 53.47 -19.42
CA ILE A 941 19.13 54.15 -20.40
C ILE A 941 20.19 54.93 -19.65
N SER A 942 21.47 54.69 -19.95
CA SER A 942 22.57 55.48 -19.45
C SER A 942 23.35 56.16 -20.57
N PRO A 943 24.08 57.30 -20.32
CA PRO A 943 25.01 57.86 -21.30
C PRO A 943 26.01 56.83 -21.75
N ALA A 944 26.42 56.87 -23.03
CA ALA A 944 27.25 55.81 -23.67
C ALA A 944 28.60 55.54 -23.00
N SER A 945 29.16 56.47 -22.22
CA SER A 945 30.42 56.28 -21.49
C SER A 945 30.26 55.55 -20.16
N VAL A 946 29.04 55.37 -19.65
CA VAL A 946 28.80 54.74 -18.38
C VAL A 946 29.10 53.23 -18.49
N HIS A 947 29.82 52.67 -17.53
CA HIS A 947 30.14 51.26 -17.52
C HIS A 947 28.92 50.42 -17.12
N ASP A 948 28.70 49.29 -17.78
CA ASP A 948 27.52 48.40 -17.58
C ASP A 948 27.29 47.97 -16.15
N ILE A 949 28.37 47.84 -15.40
CA ILE A 949 28.33 47.47 -13.99
C ILE A 949 27.48 48.39 -13.09
N HIS A 950 27.37 49.65 -13.47
CA HIS A 950 26.60 50.62 -12.67
C HIS A 950 25.09 50.35 -12.68
N TYR A 951 24.58 49.71 -13.71
CA TYR A 951 23.18 49.32 -13.79
C TYR A 951 22.79 48.26 -12.75
N LEU A 952 23.76 47.50 -12.23
CA LEU A 952 23.51 46.55 -11.15
C LEU A 952 22.95 47.19 -9.87
N LYS A 953 23.18 48.49 -9.65
CA LYS A 953 22.61 49.21 -8.52
C LYS A 953 21.10 49.37 -8.64
N ASP A 954 20.61 49.54 -9.86
CA ASP A 954 19.20 49.78 -10.14
C ASP A 954 18.41 48.45 -10.19
N ILE A 955 19.06 47.37 -10.62
CA ILE A 955 18.48 46.01 -10.65
C ILE A 955 18.02 45.56 -9.27
N LYS A 956 18.77 45.80 -8.21
CA LYS A 956 18.44 45.37 -6.85
C LYS A 956 17.14 45.95 -6.30
N GLN A 957 16.68 47.05 -6.84
CA GLN A 957 15.41 47.66 -6.46
C GLN A 957 14.20 46.97 -7.11
N GLN A 958 14.42 46.21 -8.19
CA GLN A 958 13.39 45.66 -9.04
C GLN A 958 13.28 44.12 -8.92
N PHE A 959 14.35 43.43 -8.50
CA PHE A 959 14.41 41.97 -8.43
C PHE A 959 14.82 41.48 -7.06
N LYS A 960 14.35 40.26 -6.68
CA LYS A 960 14.71 39.56 -5.44
C LYS A 960 14.63 38.05 -5.67
N ASN A 961 15.45 37.30 -4.93
CA ASN A 961 15.40 35.82 -4.90
C ASN A 961 15.56 35.17 -6.29
N CYS A 962 16.43 35.70 -7.15
CA CYS A 962 16.62 35.23 -8.50
C CYS A 962 18.09 35.08 -8.88
N THR A 963 18.32 34.46 -10.04
CA THR A 963 19.67 34.37 -10.66
C THR A 963 19.70 35.23 -11.93
N LEU A 964 20.66 36.14 -11.99
CA LEU A 964 20.94 36.95 -13.17
C LEU A 964 22.11 36.40 -13.94
N LEU A 965 21.93 36.18 -15.23
CA LEU A 965 22.98 35.81 -16.16
C LEU A 965 23.43 37.07 -16.91
N ALA A 966 24.68 37.37 -16.89
CA ALA A 966 25.22 38.60 -17.52
C ALA A 966 26.50 38.33 -18.31
N ASP A 967 26.87 39.28 -19.19
CA ASP A 967 28.12 39.21 -19.92
C ASP A 967 29.32 39.63 -19.02
N LYS A 968 30.53 39.59 -19.56
CA LYS A 968 31.77 39.97 -18.86
C LYS A 968 31.86 41.44 -18.47
N GLY A 969 31.03 42.31 -19.04
CA GLY A 969 30.91 43.74 -18.71
C GLY A 969 30.37 43.97 -17.30
N TYR A 970 29.63 43.02 -16.76
CA TYR A 970 29.02 43.11 -15.43
C TYR A 970 29.87 42.43 -14.31
N LEU A 971 31.07 42.03 -14.56
CA LEU A 971 31.94 41.33 -13.62
C LEU A 971 32.48 42.26 -12.51
N SER A 972 31.97 42.11 -11.28
CA SER A 972 32.46 42.79 -10.07
C SER A 972 32.17 41.93 -8.82
N ALA A 973 33.16 41.58 -8.06
CA ALA A 973 33.00 40.82 -6.82
C ALA A 973 32.23 41.62 -5.75
N GLU A 974 32.41 42.93 -5.70
CA GLU A 974 31.73 43.81 -4.74
C GLU A 974 30.20 43.85 -5.00
N TYR A 975 29.79 44.08 -6.26
CA TYR A 975 28.38 44.13 -6.59
C TYR A 975 27.72 42.73 -6.58
N GLN A 976 28.47 41.69 -6.91
CA GLN A 976 27.97 40.31 -6.76
C GLN A 976 27.63 39.97 -5.29
N LEU A 977 28.52 40.39 -4.39
CA LEU A 977 28.31 40.20 -2.95
C LEU A 977 27.14 41.06 -2.43
N ASP A 978 27.08 42.32 -2.81
CA ASP A 978 25.98 43.24 -2.44
C ASP A 978 24.62 42.73 -2.93
N LEU A 979 24.51 42.33 -4.16
CA LEU A 979 23.26 41.73 -4.72
C LEU A 979 22.81 40.47 -3.96
N PHE A 980 23.77 39.63 -3.63
CA PHE A 980 23.50 38.40 -2.92
C PHE A 980 23.08 38.64 -1.46
N THR A 981 23.82 39.46 -0.74
CA THR A 981 23.60 39.72 0.70
C THR A 981 22.36 40.57 0.94
N SER A 982 22.09 41.57 0.08
CA SER A 982 21.00 42.52 0.29
C SER A 982 19.64 42.01 -0.26
N HIS A 983 19.61 41.30 -1.39
CA HIS A 983 18.37 40.91 -2.09
C HIS A 983 18.32 39.45 -2.53
N ASN A 984 19.28 38.61 -2.12
CA ASN A 984 19.39 37.21 -2.51
C ASN A 984 19.38 37.00 -4.04
N ILE A 985 20.07 37.91 -4.75
CA ILE A 985 20.25 37.85 -6.19
C ILE A 985 21.62 37.25 -6.50
N LYS A 986 21.61 36.10 -7.16
CA LYS A 986 22.85 35.45 -7.62
C LYS A 986 23.23 35.97 -9.01
N LEU A 987 24.30 36.73 -9.13
CA LEU A 987 24.80 37.19 -10.43
C LEU A 987 25.85 36.19 -10.99
N GLU A 988 25.52 35.55 -12.09
CA GLU A 988 26.43 34.63 -12.81
C GLU A 988 27.01 35.30 -14.05
N VAL A 989 28.34 35.49 -14.07
CA VAL A 989 29.07 36.15 -15.15
C VAL A 989 30.21 35.23 -15.61
N PRO A 990 30.47 35.11 -16.93
CA PRO A 990 31.60 34.29 -17.41
C PRO A 990 32.94 34.84 -16.92
N MET A 991 33.77 34.00 -16.32
CA MET A 991 35.08 34.39 -15.83
C MET A 991 36.05 34.73 -16.98
N ARG A 992 36.95 35.69 -16.77
CA ARG A 992 38.04 35.98 -17.71
C ARG A 992 39.12 34.90 -17.55
N THR A 993 39.65 34.41 -18.65
CA THR A 993 40.68 33.36 -18.69
C THR A 993 42.00 33.71 -18.00
N ASN A 994 42.26 35.00 -17.81
CA ASN A 994 43.44 35.51 -17.11
C ASN A 994 43.24 35.74 -15.61
N GLN A 995 42.13 35.34 -15.01
CA GLN A 995 41.92 35.47 -13.57
C GLN A 995 42.63 34.34 -12.79
N LYS A 996 43.25 34.66 -11.66
CA LYS A 996 43.98 33.70 -10.80
C LYS A 996 43.11 32.57 -10.26
N THR A 997 41.80 32.75 -10.23
CA THR A 997 40.80 31.80 -9.74
C THR A 997 39.95 31.17 -10.84
N TYR A 998 40.40 31.21 -12.10
CA TYR A 998 39.67 30.68 -13.23
C TYR A 998 39.33 29.19 -13.05
N LYS A 999 38.04 28.86 -13.15
CA LYS A 999 37.55 27.48 -13.22
C LYS A 999 36.74 27.32 -14.49
N ASP A 1000 36.84 26.15 -15.12
CA ASP A 1000 36.06 25.85 -16.32
C ASP A 1000 34.54 25.86 -15.96
N GLN A 1001 33.77 26.68 -16.64
CA GLN A 1001 32.39 26.93 -16.32
C GLN A 1001 31.46 26.03 -17.15
N PRO A 1002 30.25 25.67 -16.59
CA PRO A 1002 29.28 24.88 -17.32
C PRO A 1002 28.89 25.48 -18.68
N PHE A 1003 28.55 24.63 -19.64
CA PHE A 1003 28.23 25.01 -21.02
C PHE A 1003 27.11 26.07 -21.11
N VAL A 1004 26.16 26.01 -20.19
CA VAL A 1004 25.02 26.96 -20.11
C VAL A 1004 25.50 28.40 -19.94
N ILE A 1005 26.52 28.64 -19.07
CA ILE A 1005 27.06 29.98 -18.81
C ILE A 1005 27.95 30.45 -19.97
N ARG A 1006 28.49 29.53 -20.78
CA ARG A 1006 29.28 29.88 -21.97
C ARG A 1006 28.46 30.28 -23.18
N LYS A 1007 27.17 29.93 -23.23
CA LYS A 1007 26.32 30.14 -24.38
C LYS A 1007 25.60 31.50 -24.36
N TYR A 1008 25.51 32.14 -23.18
CA TYR A 1008 24.86 33.43 -22.97
C TYR A 1008 25.88 34.54 -22.72
#